data_6e60ef6273beb68697ac0f0a2d65484b
#
_entry.id   6e60ef6273beb68697ac0f0a2d65484b
#
_cell.length_a   1.000
_cell.length_b   1.000
_cell.length_c   1.000
_cell.angle_alpha   90.00
_cell.angle_beta   90.00
_cell.angle_gamma   90.00
#
_symmetry.space_group_name_H-M   'P 1'
#
loop_
_entity.id
_entity.type
_entity.pdbx_description
1 polymer ?
#
loop_
_entity_poly.entity_id
_entity_poly.type
_entity_poly.pdbx_seq_one_letter_code
_entity_poly.pdbx_strand_id
1 'polypeptide(L)'
;MTKKFFYVAVVAIAIAALFGVSRPGHSAKKPAAAIPMNSSDIAGVVTSSKGPEAGVWVIAETKDLGTGYRKIVVTDDQGRYLVPDLPKANYTLWVRGYGLVDSAKVQAAPGKPLDLKAVIAPSAKEAAQYYPAAYWYSLLHIPPKSDFPGTGPNGNGISDNVKEQGQWVELVKTDGCESCHQIGDKATREIPSSLGAFDTTAAAWDRRIQSAQVGGNMVTTANRMGRKRAMQEYADWTDRVKAGELPPAPPRPQGLERNIVITQWDWAGPKEYFHDEISVDRRNVNSNPNGLVYGVHEDSSDFMTVLDPVKNTFSQIAIPYKPGTPMAEPEQVLEPSPYWGKEPVAISHATAHSLMMDSQGRIWTAAATRGRENPAFCKEGSNHPSAKVFPIASSSRQTNVYDPKTKQWTLVDMCSSSQHLMFAEDANNTLWFSDPGGDKVGWLNTKMWDATHDAEKSQGWTPFVLDTNGNGKRDDYVEPDQPIDPSKDKRIKVGFYAVGPSPADGSIWGTTLGFPGAVVRLNPGSDPTKTALAEIYEVPWNNPKASVQGFSPRGMDIDRNGVIWTVLASGHFASFDRRKCKGPLNGPTATGQHCPEGWTLYRTPGPSFKGVDERVGSADTNYYNWVDQYDTFGLGKNIPIATANGTDALEALDPATGKFIVMRVPYPMGFFAKSMDGRIDDPKAGWKGKGLWSTYATRTPWHLEGGKGTTSKAVKFQLRPDPLAD
;
A
#
# COMPACT_ATOMS: atom_id res chain seq x y z
N MET A 1 -78.03 6.43 5.78
CA MET A 1 -78.83 6.48 4.54
C MET A 1 -78.02 5.92 3.38
N THR A 2 -78.52 4.79 2.89
CA THR A 2 -78.60 4.26 1.52
C THR A 2 -77.29 3.96 0.82
N LYS A 3 -76.88 2.68 0.77
CA LYS A 3 -77.21 1.52 -0.16
C LYS A 3 -76.87 1.82 -1.62
N LYS A 4 -76.04 0.95 -2.26
CA LYS A 4 -76.31 -0.26 -3.05
C LYS A 4 -75.00 -0.67 -3.73
N PHE A 5 -74.45 -1.86 -3.61
CA PHE A 5 -74.78 -3.21 -4.12
C PHE A 5 -74.66 -3.43 -5.66
N PHE A 6 -73.88 -4.52 -5.94
CA PHE A 6 -73.92 -5.55 -7.01
C PHE A 6 -73.27 -5.21 -8.37
N TYR A 7 -72.50 -6.08 -9.06
CA TYR A 7 -72.69 -7.51 -9.39
C TYR A 7 -71.40 -8.24 -9.72
N VAL A 8 -71.38 -9.54 -9.36
CA VAL A 8 -70.48 -10.62 -9.78
C VAL A 8 -70.92 -11.16 -11.14
N ALA A 9 -69.99 -11.49 -12.01
CA ALA A 9 -70.25 -12.46 -13.06
C ALA A 9 -69.05 -13.39 -13.24
N VAL A 10 -69.28 -14.63 -12.82
CA VAL A 10 -68.44 -15.82 -13.12
C VAL A 10 -68.84 -16.32 -14.51
N VAL A 11 -67.83 -16.54 -15.39
CA VAL A 11 -68.01 -17.42 -16.55
C VAL A 11 -66.88 -18.44 -16.52
N ALA A 12 -67.25 -19.68 -16.21
CA ALA A 12 -66.43 -20.87 -16.37
C ALA A 12 -66.68 -21.42 -17.81
N ILE A 13 -65.62 -21.64 -18.58
CA ILE A 13 -65.67 -22.51 -19.76
C ILE A 13 -64.51 -23.50 -19.64
N ALA A 14 -64.88 -24.77 -19.47
CA ALA A 14 -64.02 -25.93 -19.58
C ALA A 14 -63.83 -26.30 -21.10
N ILE A 15 -62.61 -26.51 -21.53
CA ILE A 15 -62.31 -27.25 -22.77
C ILE A 15 -61.11 -28.18 -22.54
N ALA A 16 -61.31 -29.37 -22.98
CA ALA A 16 -60.65 -30.63 -22.83
C ALA A 16 -59.15 -30.70 -23.07
N ALA A 17 -58.53 -31.63 -22.39
CA ALA A 17 -57.19 -32.13 -22.54
C ALA A 17 -56.88 -32.66 -23.95
N LEU A 18 -55.69 -32.20 -24.46
CA LEU A 18 -54.94 -32.97 -25.45
C LEU A 18 -53.53 -33.18 -24.83
N PHE A 19 -53.25 -34.40 -24.42
CA PHE A 19 -51.93 -34.84 -24.01
C PHE A 19 -51.02 -34.86 -25.25
N GLY A 20 -50.25 -33.76 -25.44
CA GLY A 20 -49.09 -33.76 -26.28
C GLY A 20 -47.85 -34.07 -25.41
N VAL A 21 -47.33 -35.26 -25.51
CA VAL A 21 -46.04 -35.63 -24.93
C VAL A 21 -44.95 -34.80 -25.63
N SER A 22 -44.63 -33.63 -25.06
CA SER A 22 -43.43 -32.86 -25.44
C SER A 22 -42.22 -33.57 -24.90
N ARG A 23 -41.46 -34.27 -25.70
CA ARG A 23 -40.07 -34.63 -25.43
C ARG A 23 -39.31 -33.37 -25.05
N PRO A 24 -38.51 -33.34 -23.97
CA PRO A 24 -37.61 -32.21 -23.74
C PRO A 24 -36.59 -32.16 -24.89
N GLY A 25 -36.85 -31.22 -25.79
CA GLY A 25 -35.85 -30.89 -26.79
C GLY A 25 -34.59 -30.46 -26.10
N HIS A 26 -33.52 -31.20 -26.31
CA HIS A 26 -32.16 -30.71 -26.01
C HIS A 26 -31.99 -29.45 -26.86
N SER A 27 -32.14 -28.28 -26.22
CA SER A 27 -31.70 -27.02 -26.80
C SER A 27 -30.21 -27.18 -27.05
N ALA A 28 -29.83 -27.39 -28.31
CA ALA A 28 -28.45 -27.36 -28.71
C ALA A 28 -27.89 -26.00 -28.27
N LYS A 29 -26.96 -25.99 -27.30
CA LYS A 29 -26.23 -24.78 -26.91
C LYS A 29 -25.71 -24.15 -28.21
N LYS A 30 -26.21 -22.95 -28.53
CA LYS A 30 -25.66 -22.12 -29.59
C LYS A 30 -24.14 -22.13 -29.45
N PRO A 31 -23.35 -22.41 -30.50
CA PRO A 31 -21.89 -22.35 -30.41
C PRO A 31 -21.51 -21.00 -29.78
N ALA A 32 -20.68 -20.99 -28.77
CA ALA A 32 -20.17 -19.76 -28.22
C ALA A 32 -19.52 -18.97 -29.36
N ALA A 33 -19.87 -17.69 -29.46
CA ALA A 33 -19.27 -16.83 -30.49
C ALA A 33 -17.73 -16.89 -30.31
N ALA A 34 -17.01 -17.02 -31.42
CA ALA A 34 -15.56 -17.04 -31.42
C ALA A 34 -15.05 -15.75 -30.71
N ILE A 35 -14.05 -15.88 -29.85
CA ILE A 35 -13.43 -14.74 -29.20
C ILE A 35 -12.64 -13.97 -30.26
N PRO A 36 -12.91 -12.67 -30.51
CA PRO A 36 -12.06 -11.86 -31.39
C PRO A 36 -10.61 -11.89 -30.87
N MET A 37 -9.65 -12.16 -31.73
CA MET A 37 -8.27 -12.35 -31.34
C MET A 37 -7.33 -11.83 -32.44
N ASN A 38 -6.36 -11.02 -32.04
CA ASN A 38 -5.30 -10.53 -32.94
C ASN A 38 -4.10 -11.49 -32.95
N SER A 39 -3.15 -11.22 -33.84
CA SER A 39 -1.92 -12.04 -33.98
C SER A 39 -0.99 -11.96 -32.74
N SER A 40 -1.20 -10.98 -31.88
CA SER A 40 -0.47 -10.78 -30.61
C SER A 40 -1.19 -11.35 -29.38
N ASP A 41 -2.35 -11.97 -29.54
CA ASP A 41 -3.19 -12.43 -28.44
C ASP A 41 -3.14 -13.94 -28.28
N ILE A 42 -3.50 -14.40 -27.08
CA ILE A 42 -3.88 -15.80 -26.81
C ILE A 42 -5.25 -15.80 -26.16
N ALA A 43 -6.20 -16.53 -26.73
CA ALA A 43 -7.56 -16.62 -26.22
C ALA A 43 -8.06 -18.06 -26.19
N GLY A 44 -9.06 -18.34 -25.36
CA GLY A 44 -9.64 -19.67 -25.26
C GLY A 44 -10.65 -19.78 -24.13
N VAL A 45 -10.95 -21.01 -23.75
CA VAL A 45 -11.88 -21.34 -22.66
C VAL A 45 -11.19 -22.16 -21.60
N VAL A 46 -11.41 -21.79 -20.33
CA VAL A 46 -10.98 -22.58 -19.16
C VAL A 46 -12.15 -23.47 -18.71
N THR A 47 -11.91 -24.78 -18.65
CA THR A 47 -12.93 -25.74 -18.18
C THR A 47 -12.35 -26.68 -17.13
N SER A 48 -13.17 -27.10 -16.16
CA SER A 48 -12.88 -28.19 -15.24
C SER A 48 -13.82 -29.37 -15.44
N SER A 49 -13.78 -30.35 -14.56
CA SER A 49 -14.78 -31.43 -14.52
C SER A 49 -16.21 -30.95 -14.18
N LYS A 50 -16.38 -29.71 -13.71
CA LYS A 50 -17.67 -29.09 -13.42
C LYS A 50 -18.18 -28.19 -14.56
N GLY A 51 -17.42 -28.04 -15.63
CA GLY A 51 -17.75 -27.14 -16.75
C GLY A 51 -16.83 -25.92 -16.85
N PRO A 52 -17.32 -24.82 -17.47
CA PRO A 52 -16.57 -23.57 -17.57
C PRO A 52 -16.22 -22.97 -16.20
N GLU A 53 -15.01 -22.47 -16.05
CA GLU A 53 -14.50 -21.86 -14.81
C GLU A 53 -14.50 -20.33 -14.88
N ALA A 54 -15.46 -19.72 -14.20
CA ALA A 54 -15.62 -18.28 -14.11
C ALA A 54 -14.75 -17.68 -13.00
N GLY A 55 -14.19 -16.47 -13.23
CA GLY A 55 -13.43 -15.73 -12.23
C GLY A 55 -12.16 -16.46 -11.78
N VAL A 56 -11.46 -17.10 -12.72
CA VAL A 56 -10.15 -17.70 -12.49
C VAL A 56 -9.10 -16.99 -13.33
N TRP A 57 -7.87 -16.99 -12.85
CA TRP A 57 -6.76 -16.31 -13.53
C TRP A 57 -6.10 -17.23 -14.55
N VAL A 58 -5.86 -16.67 -15.74
CA VAL A 58 -4.98 -17.25 -16.76
C VAL A 58 -3.68 -16.47 -16.72
N ILE A 59 -2.59 -17.17 -16.48
CA ILE A 59 -1.25 -16.61 -16.31
C ILE A 59 -0.42 -17.02 -17.51
N ALA A 60 0.11 -16.05 -18.25
CA ALA A 60 1.04 -16.24 -19.38
C ALA A 60 2.40 -15.67 -18.98
N GLU A 61 3.42 -16.52 -18.84
CA GLU A 61 4.79 -16.09 -18.48
C GLU A 61 5.81 -16.50 -19.55
N THR A 62 6.86 -15.68 -19.68
CA THR A 62 8.01 -15.99 -20.55
C THR A 62 9.31 -15.47 -19.95
N LYS A 63 10.42 -16.11 -20.34
CA LYS A 63 11.80 -15.65 -20.10
C LYS A 63 12.53 -15.33 -21.40
N ASP A 64 11.85 -15.37 -22.53
CA ASP A 64 12.45 -15.14 -23.87
C ASP A 64 12.64 -13.65 -24.19
N LEU A 65 12.20 -12.73 -23.31
CA LEU A 65 12.38 -11.29 -23.45
C LEU A 65 13.63 -10.82 -22.71
N GLY A 66 13.90 -9.53 -22.73
CA GLY A 66 15.04 -8.93 -22.04
C GLY A 66 15.00 -9.07 -20.51
N THR A 67 13.81 -9.34 -19.94
CA THR A 67 13.61 -9.76 -18.55
C THR A 67 12.43 -10.71 -18.43
N GLY A 68 12.27 -11.35 -17.27
CA GLY A 68 11.11 -12.19 -17.00
C GLY A 68 9.81 -11.36 -17.09
N TYR A 69 8.86 -11.86 -17.87
CA TYR A 69 7.63 -11.16 -18.19
C TYR A 69 6.40 -12.03 -17.92
N ARG A 70 5.34 -11.42 -17.41
CA ARG A 70 4.05 -12.08 -17.17
C ARG A 70 2.91 -11.18 -17.56
N LYS A 71 1.86 -11.78 -18.15
CA LYS A 71 0.57 -11.12 -18.29
C LYS A 71 -0.53 -12.02 -17.74
N ILE A 72 -1.43 -11.44 -16.95
CA ILE A 72 -2.46 -12.16 -16.18
C ILE A 72 -3.81 -11.54 -16.48
N VAL A 73 -4.79 -12.39 -16.78
CA VAL A 73 -6.17 -11.99 -17.03
C VAL A 73 -7.14 -12.89 -16.28
N VAL A 74 -8.40 -12.48 -16.16
CA VAL A 74 -9.44 -13.23 -15.47
C VAL A 74 -10.47 -13.72 -16.49
N THR A 75 -11.01 -14.93 -16.30
CA THR A 75 -12.07 -15.48 -17.12
C THR A 75 -13.43 -14.82 -16.89
N ASP A 76 -14.25 -14.75 -17.92
CA ASP A 76 -15.65 -14.30 -17.86
C ASP A 76 -16.59 -15.37 -17.27
N ASP A 77 -17.91 -15.11 -17.28
CA ASP A 77 -18.94 -16.05 -16.76
C ASP A 77 -19.00 -17.38 -17.53
N GLN A 78 -18.52 -17.42 -18.74
CA GLN A 78 -18.47 -18.61 -19.58
C GLN A 78 -17.11 -19.31 -19.56
N GLY A 79 -16.18 -18.87 -18.68
CA GLY A 79 -14.82 -19.38 -18.59
C GLY A 79 -13.92 -18.93 -19.77
N ARG A 80 -14.35 -17.97 -20.58
CA ARG A 80 -13.59 -17.46 -21.72
C ARG A 80 -12.56 -16.46 -21.25
N TYR A 81 -11.42 -16.41 -21.92
CA TYR A 81 -10.35 -15.48 -21.63
C TYR A 81 -9.67 -14.95 -22.89
N LEU A 82 -9.11 -13.76 -22.79
CA LEU A 82 -8.23 -13.14 -23.77
C LEU A 82 -7.03 -12.52 -23.06
N VAL A 83 -5.82 -12.98 -23.39
CA VAL A 83 -4.55 -12.34 -22.98
C VAL A 83 -4.11 -11.46 -24.14
N PRO A 84 -4.30 -10.13 -24.05
CA PRO A 84 -4.07 -9.21 -25.16
C PRO A 84 -2.60 -8.78 -25.28
N ASP A 85 -2.19 -8.31 -26.45
CA ASP A 85 -0.95 -7.58 -26.70
C ASP A 85 0.31 -8.25 -26.09
N LEU A 86 0.49 -9.52 -26.34
CA LEU A 86 1.69 -10.24 -25.92
C LEU A 86 2.87 -9.94 -26.85
N PRO A 87 4.03 -9.54 -26.32
CA PRO A 87 5.27 -9.50 -27.09
C PRO A 87 5.55 -10.84 -27.78
N LYS A 88 6.22 -10.81 -28.93
CA LYS A 88 6.57 -12.03 -29.69
C LYS A 88 7.56 -12.87 -28.90
N ALA A 89 7.09 -13.97 -28.32
CA ALA A 89 7.84 -14.92 -27.52
C ALA A 89 7.08 -16.25 -27.40
N ASN A 90 7.69 -17.28 -26.83
CA ASN A 90 6.98 -18.47 -26.38
C ASN A 90 6.54 -18.27 -24.94
N TYR A 91 5.30 -18.61 -24.66
CA TYR A 91 4.73 -18.43 -23.32
C TYR A 91 4.37 -19.77 -22.70
N THR A 92 4.54 -19.84 -21.40
CA THR A 92 4.00 -20.91 -20.57
C THR A 92 2.69 -20.41 -19.97
N LEU A 93 1.57 -21.08 -20.25
CA LEU A 93 0.26 -20.73 -19.73
C LEU A 93 -0.26 -21.77 -18.74
N TRP A 94 -0.93 -21.30 -17.69
CA TRP A 94 -1.68 -22.15 -16.77
C TRP A 94 -2.79 -21.37 -16.08
N VAL A 95 -3.63 -22.10 -15.33
CA VAL A 95 -4.80 -21.56 -14.61
C VAL A 95 -4.56 -21.65 -13.12
N ARG A 96 -4.89 -20.58 -12.41
CA ARG A 96 -4.99 -20.50 -10.95
C ARG A 96 -6.35 -19.94 -10.55
N GLY A 97 -6.91 -20.40 -9.43
CA GLY A 97 -8.17 -19.87 -8.91
C GLY A 97 -8.51 -20.42 -7.54
N TYR A 98 -9.32 -19.69 -6.78
CA TYR A 98 -9.76 -20.18 -5.48
C TYR A 98 -10.69 -21.40 -5.63
N GLY A 99 -10.43 -22.43 -4.85
CA GLY A 99 -11.05 -23.74 -4.97
C GLY A 99 -10.39 -24.66 -6.01
N LEU A 100 -9.31 -24.21 -6.66
CA LEU A 100 -8.50 -24.98 -7.59
C LEU A 100 -7.09 -25.19 -7.03
N VAL A 101 -6.33 -26.10 -7.64
CA VAL A 101 -4.87 -26.14 -7.65
C VAL A 101 -4.38 -25.68 -9.01
N ASP A 102 -3.10 -25.28 -9.11
CA ASP A 102 -2.52 -24.88 -10.39
C ASP A 102 -2.70 -25.98 -11.44
N SER A 103 -3.12 -25.58 -12.64
CA SER A 103 -3.25 -26.50 -13.75
C SER A 103 -1.88 -26.91 -14.31
N ALA A 104 -1.88 -27.94 -15.18
CA ALA A 104 -0.73 -28.23 -16.01
C ALA A 104 -0.33 -27.00 -16.83
N LYS A 105 0.99 -26.78 -16.96
CA LYS A 105 1.58 -25.71 -17.76
C LYS A 105 1.67 -26.10 -19.22
N VAL A 106 1.18 -25.25 -20.12
CA VAL A 106 1.10 -25.46 -21.56
C VAL A 106 1.91 -24.39 -22.28
N GLN A 107 2.68 -24.79 -23.30
CA GLN A 107 3.44 -23.87 -24.13
C GLN A 107 2.56 -23.36 -25.28
N ALA A 108 2.60 -22.06 -25.54
CA ALA A 108 1.90 -21.44 -26.67
C ALA A 108 2.64 -20.19 -27.15
N ALA A 109 2.41 -19.85 -28.41
CA ALA A 109 2.81 -18.58 -29.00
C ALA A 109 1.56 -17.74 -29.32
N PRO A 110 1.65 -16.39 -29.32
CA PRO A 110 0.55 -15.52 -29.71
C PRO A 110 0.00 -15.84 -31.09
N GLY A 111 -1.26 -15.48 -31.34
CA GLY A 111 -1.97 -15.67 -32.61
C GLY A 111 -2.66 -17.03 -32.73
N LYS A 112 -2.69 -17.85 -31.69
CA LYS A 112 -3.37 -19.18 -31.72
C LYS A 112 -4.33 -19.31 -30.53
N PRO A 113 -5.53 -19.88 -30.74
CA PRO A 113 -6.46 -20.19 -29.67
C PRO A 113 -5.88 -21.33 -28.80
N LEU A 114 -6.14 -21.28 -27.48
CA LEU A 114 -5.70 -22.29 -26.53
C LEU A 114 -6.75 -22.50 -25.44
N ASP A 115 -7.38 -23.67 -25.42
CA ASP A 115 -8.25 -24.06 -24.30
C ASP A 115 -7.42 -24.68 -23.18
N LEU A 116 -7.76 -24.32 -21.92
CA LEU A 116 -7.07 -24.74 -20.73
C LEU A 116 -7.97 -25.59 -19.82
N LYS A 117 -7.36 -26.54 -19.10
CA LYS A 117 -8.04 -27.39 -18.13
C LYS A 117 -7.67 -26.97 -16.71
N ALA A 118 -8.64 -26.46 -15.99
CA ALA A 118 -8.49 -26.19 -14.56
C ALA A 118 -8.62 -27.47 -13.75
N VAL A 119 -7.92 -27.54 -12.60
CA VAL A 119 -7.89 -28.68 -11.70
C VAL A 119 -8.53 -28.31 -10.38
N ILE A 120 -9.68 -28.91 -10.08
CA ILE A 120 -10.35 -28.71 -8.82
C ILE A 120 -9.46 -29.23 -7.69
N ALA A 121 -9.29 -28.43 -6.64
CA ALA A 121 -8.51 -28.83 -5.48
C ALA A 121 -9.10 -30.12 -4.85
N PRO A 122 -8.27 -31.15 -4.60
CA PRO A 122 -8.78 -32.41 -4.04
C PRO A 122 -9.30 -32.27 -2.60
N SER A 123 -8.85 -31.22 -1.89
CA SER A 123 -9.33 -30.91 -0.54
C SER A 123 -9.33 -29.40 -0.27
N ALA A 124 -10.04 -28.97 0.77
CA ALA A 124 -10.02 -27.60 1.25
C ALA A 124 -8.59 -27.16 1.68
N LYS A 125 -7.80 -28.07 2.22
CA LYS A 125 -6.41 -27.82 2.63
C LYS A 125 -5.53 -27.47 1.43
N GLU A 126 -5.67 -28.15 0.32
CA GLU A 126 -4.92 -27.88 -0.90
C GLU A 126 -5.39 -26.61 -1.59
N ALA A 127 -6.72 -26.37 -1.60
CA ALA A 127 -7.25 -25.08 -2.09
C ALA A 127 -6.68 -23.89 -1.31
N ALA A 128 -6.59 -24.03 0.02
CA ALA A 128 -6.14 -22.97 0.90
C ALA A 128 -4.66 -22.59 0.73
N GLN A 129 -3.84 -23.43 0.07
CA GLN A 129 -2.44 -23.08 -0.23
C GLN A 129 -2.31 -21.86 -1.16
N TYR A 130 -3.36 -21.52 -1.89
CA TYR A 130 -3.40 -20.37 -2.80
C TYR A 130 -4.15 -19.16 -2.22
N TYR A 131 -4.53 -19.22 -0.93
CA TYR A 131 -5.21 -18.09 -0.28
C TYR A 131 -4.20 -17.03 0.16
N PRO A 132 -4.55 -15.74 0.03
CA PRO A 132 -3.69 -14.65 0.45
C PRO A 132 -3.35 -14.69 1.94
N ALA A 133 -2.23 -14.10 2.30
CA ALA A 133 -1.68 -14.12 3.65
C ALA A 133 -2.66 -13.65 4.74
N ALA A 134 -3.41 -12.56 4.50
CA ALA A 134 -4.38 -12.04 5.48
C ALA A 134 -5.47 -13.05 5.87
N TYR A 135 -5.82 -13.98 4.98
CA TYR A 135 -6.78 -15.04 5.30
C TYR A 135 -6.21 -15.99 6.35
N TRP A 136 -4.96 -16.38 6.22
CA TRP A 136 -4.24 -17.18 7.21
C TRP A 136 -3.94 -16.40 8.49
N TYR A 137 -3.60 -15.11 8.35
CA TYR A 137 -3.30 -14.25 9.49
C TYR A 137 -4.54 -13.94 10.33
N SER A 138 -5.71 -13.87 9.72
CA SER A 138 -6.98 -13.70 10.44
C SER A 138 -7.27 -14.81 11.46
N LEU A 139 -6.59 -15.95 11.36
CA LEU A 139 -6.68 -17.02 12.35
C LEU A 139 -5.87 -16.73 13.63
N LEU A 140 -4.99 -15.73 13.64
CA LEU A 140 -4.29 -15.30 14.85
C LEU A 140 -5.33 -14.84 15.89
N HIS A 141 -5.24 -15.36 17.11
CA HIS A 141 -6.06 -14.89 18.20
C HIS A 141 -5.51 -13.58 18.75
N ILE A 142 -6.36 -12.58 18.82
CA ILE A 142 -6.04 -11.32 19.50
C ILE A 142 -6.46 -11.47 20.96
N PRO A 143 -5.63 -11.10 21.95
CA PRO A 143 -6.01 -11.13 23.36
C PRO A 143 -7.34 -10.42 23.58
N PRO A 144 -8.26 -10.99 24.40
CA PRO A 144 -9.58 -10.41 24.61
C PRO A 144 -9.51 -9.06 25.32
N LYS A 145 -10.53 -8.21 25.15
CA LYS A 145 -10.58 -6.88 25.77
C LYS A 145 -10.36 -6.91 27.29
N SER A 146 -10.77 -7.99 27.98
CA SER A 146 -10.59 -8.19 29.42
C SER A 146 -9.14 -8.31 29.88
N ASP A 147 -8.22 -8.60 28.95
CA ASP A 147 -6.79 -8.69 29.25
C ASP A 147 -6.10 -7.33 29.28
N PHE A 148 -6.82 -6.25 28.90
CA PHE A 148 -6.27 -4.90 28.88
C PHE A 148 -6.85 -4.04 30.01
N PRO A 149 -6.04 -3.11 30.58
CA PRO A 149 -4.65 -2.81 30.22
C PRO A 149 -3.71 -3.98 30.55
N GLY A 150 -2.59 -4.05 29.79
CA GLY A 150 -1.53 -5.00 30.10
C GLY A 150 -0.97 -4.78 31.53
N THR A 151 -0.52 -5.85 32.15
CA THR A 151 -0.02 -5.84 33.55
C THR A 151 1.44 -6.29 33.64
N GLY A 152 2.13 -6.35 32.50
CA GLY A 152 3.56 -6.66 32.43
C GLY A 152 3.89 -8.15 32.57
N PRO A 153 5.18 -8.48 32.55
CA PRO A 153 5.67 -9.87 32.48
C PRO A 153 5.34 -10.72 33.71
N ASN A 154 5.09 -10.12 34.86
CA ASN A 154 4.70 -10.80 36.12
C ASN A 154 3.18 -10.89 36.29
N GLY A 155 2.41 -10.31 35.37
CA GLY A 155 0.94 -10.36 35.32
C GLY A 155 0.44 -11.21 34.15
N ASN A 156 -0.36 -10.61 33.26
CA ASN A 156 -0.92 -11.32 32.10
C ASN A 156 0.04 -11.43 30.89
N GLY A 157 1.26 -10.95 31.02
CA GLY A 157 2.31 -11.01 30.01
C GLY A 157 2.22 -9.95 28.91
N ILE A 158 1.12 -9.20 28.82
CA ILE A 158 0.98 -8.05 27.91
C ILE A 158 1.75 -6.88 28.53
N SER A 159 2.50 -6.13 27.72
CA SER A 159 3.22 -4.94 28.16
C SER A 159 2.26 -3.95 28.85
N ASP A 160 2.69 -3.37 29.97
CA ASP A 160 1.94 -2.35 30.71
C ASP A 160 1.78 -1.03 29.92
N ASN A 161 2.52 -0.85 28.83
CA ASN A 161 2.35 0.25 27.89
C ASN A 161 1.15 0.04 26.93
N VAL A 162 0.68 -1.19 26.77
CA VAL A 162 -0.48 -1.51 25.92
C VAL A 162 -1.76 -1.40 26.76
N LYS A 163 -2.47 -0.30 26.62
CA LYS A 163 -3.63 0.05 27.46
C LYS A 163 -4.93 -0.54 26.98
N GLU A 164 -5.02 -0.87 25.69
CA GLU A 164 -6.24 -1.39 25.08
C GLU A 164 -5.96 -2.28 23.88
N GLN A 165 -6.96 -3.09 23.49
CA GLN A 165 -6.84 -4.06 22.41
C GLN A 165 -6.45 -3.44 21.05
N GLY A 166 -6.93 -2.20 20.76
CA GLY A 166 -6.59 -1.49 19.52
C GLY A 166 -5.09 -1.26 19.36
N GLN A 167 -4.37 -0.95 20.43
CA GLN A 167 -2.90 -0.81 20.42
C GLN A 167 -2.20 -2.14 20.13
N TRP A 168 -2.72 -3.26 20.63
CA TRP A 168 -2.21 -4.57 20.26
C TRP A 168 -2.42 -4.86 18.77
N VAL A 169 -3.61 -4.56 18.23
CA VAL A 169 -3.92 -4.72 16.81
C VAL A 169 -2.99 -3.85 15.94
N GLU A 170 -2.72 -2.62 16.35
CA GLU A 170 -1.76 -1.75 15.67
C GLU A 170 -0.37 -2.40 15.57
N LEU A 171 0.13 -2.99 16.68
CA LEU A 171 1.46 -3.61 16.75
C LEU A 171 1.56 -4.90 15.94
N VAL A 172 0.51 -5.71 15.82
CA VAL A 172 0.52 -6.88 14.93
C VAL A 172 0.35 -6.49 13.46
N LYS A 173 -0.11 -5.28 13.16
CA LYS A 173 -0.30 -4.73 11.81
C LYS A 173 0.77 -3.70 11.45
N THR A 174 0.37 -2.51 11.07
CA THR A 174 1.19 -1.51 10.38
C THR A 174 2.27 -0.84 11.22
N ASP A 175 2.13 -0.77 12.55
CA ASP A 175 3.17 -0.20 13.43
C ASP A 175 4.13 -1.26 13.99
N GLY A 176 4.05 -2.48 13.50
CA GLY A 176 4.89 -3.58 13.95
C GLY A 176 5.18 -4.59 12.85
N CYS A 177 4.64 -5.80 12.99
CA CYS A 177 5.03 -6.95 12.18
C CYS A 177 4.81 -6.75 10.68
N GLU A 178 3.67 -6.21 10.28
CA GLU A 178 3.30 -6.02 8.87
C GLU A 178 3.79 -4.70 8.25
N SER A 179 4.58 -3.91 8.97
CA SER A 179 5.26 -2.76 8.37
C SER A 179 6.30 -3.16 7.31
N CYS A 180 6.87 -4.37 7.46
CA CYS A 180 7.94 -4.89 6.61
C CYS A 180 7.63 -6.25 5.99
N HIS A 181 6.67 -6.99 6.54
CA HIS A 181 6.36 -8.37 6.17
C HIS A 181 4.89 -8.54 5.83
N GLN A 182 4.63 -9.50 4.96
CA GLN A 182 3.31 -10.08 4.78
C GLN A 182 3.22 -11.29 5.72
N ILE A 183 2.45 -11.15 6.83
CA ILE A 183 2.29 -12.23 7.81
C ILE A 183 1.11 -13.11 7.41
N GLY A 184 1.32 -14.43 7.43
CA GLY A 184 0.31 -15.43 7.05
C GLY A 184 0.60 -16.16 5.74
N ASP A 185 1.58 -15.70 4.95
CA ASP A 185 2.08 -16.50 3.84
C ASP A 185 2.81 -17.76 4.36
N LYS A 186 3.14 -18.68 3.47
CA LYS A 186 3.78 -19.94 3.86
C LYS A 186 5.12 -19.73 4.58
N ALA A 187 5.89 -18.75 4.15
CA ALA A 187 7.19 -18.44 4.73
C ALA A 187 7.09 -17.91 6.17
N THR A 188 5.97 -17.31 6.54
CA THR A 188 5.76 -16.73 7.87
C THR A 188 4.91 -17.59 8.81
N ARG A 189 3.87 -18.31 8.32
CA ARG A 189 3.00 -19.15 9.17
C ARG A 189 3.61 -20.49 9.56
N GLU A 190 4.55 -21.01 8.78
CA GLU A 190 5.22 -22.28 9.06
C GLU A 190 6.62 -22.03 9.66
N ILE A 191 7.05 -22.85 10.61
CA ILE A 191 8.42 -22.84 11.13
C ILE A 191 9.29 -23.67 10.19
N PRO A 192 10.23 -23.06 9.43
CA PRO A 192 11.08 -23.81 8.52
C PRO A 192 12.10 -24.65 9.30
N SER A 193 12.39 -25.87 8.80
CA SER A 193 13.36 -26.78 9.42
C SER A 193 14.77 -26.20 9.49
N SER A 194 15.12 -25.28 8.59
CA SER A 194 16.39 -24.55 8.59
C SER A 194 16.59 -23.63 9.80
N LEU A 195 15.52 -23.33 10.54
CA LEU A 195 15.60 -22.53 11.77
C LEU A 195 16.20 -23.32 12.93
N GLY A 196 16.12 -24.66 12.91
CA GLY A 196 16.59 -25.57 13.95
C GLY A 196 15.47 -26.36 14.63
N ALA A 197 15.82 -27.15 15.64
CA ALA A 197 14.87 -27.87 16.49
C ALA A 197 14.66 -27.11 17.81
N PHE A 198 13.42 -27.11 18.30
CA PHE A 198 13.02 -26.38 19.52
C PHE A 198 12.08 -27.24 20.36
N ASP A 199 12.17 -27.09 21.69
CA ASP A 199 11.30 -27.81 22.63
C ASP A 199 9.84 -27.35 22.52
N THR A 200 9.60 -26.10 22.11
CA THR A 200 8.26 -25.53 21.95
C THR A 200 8.18 -24.62 20.71
N THR A 201 6.99 -24.51 20.15
CA THR A 201 6.72 -23.57 19.04
C THR A 201 6.94 -22.11 19.45
N ALA A 202 6.71 -21.75 20.70
CA ALA A 202 7.01 -20.42 21.23
C ALA A 202 8.52 -20.12 21.23
N ALA A 203 9.36 -21.08 21.57
CA ALA A 203 10.81 -20.96 21.47
C ALA A 203 11.29 -20.82 20.01
N ALA A 204 10.64 -21.54 19.08
CA ALA A 204 10.91 -21.39 17.65
C ALA A 204 10.56 -19.98 17.14
N TRP A 205 9.43 -19.41 17.56
CA TRP A 205 9.04 -18.04 17.23
C TRP A 205 10.00 -17.02 17.85
N ASP A 206 10.39 -17.22 19.10
CA ASP A 206 11.36 -16.33 19.78
C ASP A 206 12.71 -16.30 19.06
N ARG A 207 13.20 -17.47 18.60
CA ARG A 207 14.40 -17.56 17.76
C ARG A 207 14.17 -16.88 16.38
N ARG A 208 13.00 -17.04 15.79
CA ARG A 208 12.67 -16.51 14.48
C ARG A 208 12.76 -15.00 14.42
N ILE A 209 12.19 -14.28 15.41
CA ILE A 209 12.22 -12.82 15.45
C ILE A 209 13.63 -12.24 15.67
N GLN A 210 14.62 -13.07 15.97
CA GLN A 210 16.02 -12.67 16.08
C GLN A 210 16.79 -12.83 14.75
N SER A 211 16.14 -13.27 13.69
CA SER A 211 16.79 -13.61 12.41
C SER A 211 17.20 -12.39 11.63
N ALA A 212 18.36 -12.48 10.96
CA ALA A 212 18.95 -11.49 10.07
C ALA A 212 19.28 -10.13 10.75
N GLN A 213 19.69 -9.16 9.96
CA GLN A 213 20.07 -7.83 10.44
C GLN A 213 18.92 -7.09 11.14
N VAL A 214 17.68 -7.33 10.70
CA VAL A 214 16.46 -6.71 11.27
C VAL A 214 15.93 -7.41 12.53
N GLY A 215 16.61 -8.44 13.01
CA GLY A 215 16.23 -9.17 14.24
C GLY A 215 16.02 -8.26 15.45
N GLY A 216 16.87 -7.24 15.62
CA GLY A 216 16.74 -6.24 16.68
C GLY A 216 15.41 -5.47 16.62
N ASN A 217 14.97 -5.08 15.44
CA ASN A 217 13.70 -4.37 15.23
C ASN A 217 12.50 -5.28 15.53
N MET A 218 12.53 -6.55 15.10
CA MET A 218 11.49 -7.52 15.41
C MET A 218 11.39 -7.81 16.91
N VAL A 219 12.53 -7.97 17.61
CA VAL A 219 12.59 -8.15 19.06
C VAL A 219 12.03 -6.91 19.79
N THR A 220 12.38 -5.71 19.32
CA THR A 220 11.86 -4.45 19.89
C THR A 220 10.33 -4.39 19.77
N THR A 221 9.77 -4.73 18.61
CA THR A 221 8.31 -4.80 18.43
C THR A 221 7.67 -5.82 19.36
N ALA A 222 8.24 -7.02 19.46
CA ALA A 222 7.74 -8.04 20.38
C ALA A 222 7.79 -7.61 21.85
N ASN A 223 8.84 -6.86 22.25
CA ASN A 223 8.96 -6.30 23.60
C ASN A 223 7.87 -5.24 23.88
N ARG A 224 7.53 -4.41 22.89
CA ARG A 224 6.41 -3.45 23.02
C ARG A 224 5.07 -4.12 23.27
N MET A 225 4.86 -5.34 22.74
CA MET A 225 3.66 -6.16 22.97
C MET A 225 3.69 -6.88 24.33
N GLY A 226 4.85 -7.20 24.84
CA GLY A 226 5.12 -8.21 25.86
C GLY A 226 5.58 -9.50 25.20
N ARG A 227 6.90 -9.62 24.96
CA ARG A 227 7.52 -10.63 24.08
C ARG A 227 7.05 -12.06 24.35
N LYS A 228 7.03 -12.49 25.62
CA LYS A 228 6.61 -13.84 25.99
C LYS A 228 5.16 -14.13 25.56
N ARG A 229 4.25 -13.20 25.83
CA ARG A 229 2.84 -13.32 25.46
C ARG A 229 2.67 -13.30 23.93
N ALA A 230 3.33 -12.41 23.23
CA ALA A 230 3.27 -12.33 21.78
C ALA A 230 3.76 -13.64 21.12
N MET A 231 4.89 -14.19 21.57
CA MET A 231 5.40 -15.48 21.06
C MET A 231 4.45 -16.63 21.35
N GLN A 232 3.71 -16.60 22.44
CA GLN A 232 2.69 -17.60 22.76
C GLN A 232 1.49 -17.53 21.79
N GLU A 233 1.00 -16.33 21.46
CA GLU A 233 -0.11 -16.16 20.50
C GLU A 233 0.30 -16.63 19.09
N TYR A 234 1.52 -16.30 18.63
CA TYR A 234 2.03 -16.79 17.36
C TYR A 234 2.26 -18.31 17.35
N ALA A 235 2.69 -18.89 18.47
CA ALA A 235 2.85 -20.33 18.62
C ALA A 235 1.50 -21.06 18.55
N ASP A 236 0.51 -20.59 19.29
CA ASP A 236 -0.86 -21.13 19.25
C ASP A 236 -1.43 -21.11 17.82
N TRP A 237 -1.27 -19.97 17.13
CA TRP A 237 -1.67 -19.84 15.72
C TRP A 237 -0.99 -20.88 14.82
N THR A 238 0.35 -21.00 14.89
CA THR A 238 1.12 -21.96 14.09
C THR A 238 0.70 -23.40 14.39
N ASP A 239 0.50 -23.76 15.66
CA ASP A 239 0.13 -25.10 16.07
C ASP A 239 -1.29 -25.47 15.60
N ARG A 240 -2.24 -24.54 15.66
CA ARG A 240 -3.61 -24.74 15.14
C ARG A 240 -3.62 -24.90 13.61
N VAL A 241 -2.88 -24.08 12.89
CA VAL A 241 -2.71 -24.22 11.42
C VAL A 241 -2.08 -25.58 11.09
N LYS A 242 -1.04 -25.99 11.82
CA LYS A 242 -0.40 -27.31 11.66
C LYS A 242 -1.35 -28.46 11.96
N ALA A 243 -2.23 -28.29 12.95
CA ALA A 243 -3.29 -29.26 13.30
C ALA A 243 -4.44 -29.31 12.28
N GLY A 244 -4.47 -28.41 11.29
CA GLY A 244 -5.42 -28.44 10.18
C GLY A 244 -6.50 -27.34 10.24
N GLU A 245 -6.35 -26.32 11.07
CA GLU A 245 -7.25 -25.16 11.01
C GLU A 245 -7.05 -24.42 9.69
N LEU A 246 -8.15 -24.11 9.01
CA LEU A 246 -8.16 -23.48 7.70
C LEU A 246 -8.88 -22.13 7.74
N PRO A 247 -8.39 -21.15 6.98
CA PRO A 247 -9.08 -19.87 6.84
C PRO A 247 -10.33 -19.99 5.96
N PRO A 248 -11.26 -19.03 6.03
CA PRO A 248 -12.37 -18.94 5.09
C PRO A 248 -11.85 -18.80 3.65
N ALA A 249 -12.61 -19.33 2.69
CA ALA A 249 -12.23 -19.21 1.28
C ALA A 249 -12.39 -17.78 0.78
N PRO A 250 -11.40 -17.21 0.09
CA PRO A 250 -11.55 -15.91 -0.58
C PRO A 250 -12.59 -15.98 -1.70
N PRO A 251 -13.32 -14.91 -1.97
CA PRO A 251 -14.17 -14.83 -3.15
C PRO A 251 -13.33 -14.80 -4.43
N ARG A 252 -13.79 -15.45 -5.49
CA ARG A 252 -13.24 -15.30 -6.83
C ARG A 252 -13.54 -13.92 -7.37
N PRO A 253 -12.74 -13.36 -8.28
CA PRO A 253 -13.00 -12.09 -8.96
C PRO A 253 -14.41 -12.02 -9.56
N GLN A 254 -15.08 -10.88 -9.34
CA GLN A 254 -16.45 -10.62 -9.79
C GLN A 254 -16.57 -9.24 -10.43
N GLY A 255 -17.57 -9.05 -11.29
CA GLY A 255 -17.83 -7.76 -11.92
C GLY A 255 -16.59 -7.15 -12.56
N LEU A 256 -16.29 -5.90 -12.24
CA LEU A 256 -15.13 -5.18 -12.79
C LEU A 256 -13.78 -5.81 -12.45
N GLU A 257 -13.67 -6.61 -11.39
CA GLU A 257 -12.42 -7.32 -11.04
C GLU A 257 -12.00 -8.30 -12.17
N ARG A 258 -12.94 -8.79 -12.97
CA ARG A 258 -12.65 -9.64 -14.13
C ARG A 258 -12.09 -8.88 -15.32
N ASN A 259 -12.23 -7.58 -15.32
CA ASN A 259 -11.74 -6.70 -16.38
C ASN A 259 -10.28 -6.29 -16.18
N ILE A 260 -9.67 -6.70 -15.07
CA ILE A 260 -8.29 -6.34 -14.75
C ILE A 260 -7.31 -7.14 -15.60
N VAL A 261 -6.38 -6.44 -16.24
CA VAL A 261 -5.20 -6.98 -16.90
C VAL A 261 -3.97 -6.58 -16.09
N ILE A 262 -3.16 -7.55 -15.70
CA ILE A 262 -1.92 -7.32 -14.95
C ILE A 262 -0.73 -7.67 -15.83
N THR A 263 0.23 -6.78 -15.93
CA THR A 263 1.52 -7.03 -16.57
C THR A 263 2.63 -6.90 -15.54
N GLN A 264 3.59 -7.83 -15.54
CA GLN A 264 4.70 -7.85 -14.59
C GLN A 264 6.03 -8.02 -15.31
N TRP A 265 7.07 -7.37 -14.78
CA TRP A 265 8.46 -7.50 -15.20
C TRP A 265 9.33 -7.80 -14.01
N ASP A 266 10.23 -8.79 -14.14
CA ASP A 266 11.32 -8.92 -13.18
C ASP A 266 12.27 -7.74 -13.38
N TRP A 267 12.68 -7.06 -12.30
CA TRP A 267 13.54 -5.88 -12.42
C TRP A 267 14.59 -5.73 -11.33
N ALA A 268 14.84 -6.80 -10.59
CA ALA A 268 15.83 -6.81 -9.52
C ALA A 268 16.47 -8.19 -9.34
N GLY A 269 17.54 -8.26 -8.59
CA GLY A 269 18.15 -9.49 -8.09
C GLY A 269 17.34 -10.13 -6.95
N PRO A 270 17.72 -11.36 -6.53
CA PRO A 270 16.96 -12.11 -5.54
C PRO A 270 17.10 -11.59 -4.09
N LYS A 271 18.00 -10.65 -3.83
CA LYS A 271 18.19 -10.02 -2.51
C LYS A 271 17.68 -8.60 -2.46
N GLU A 272 17.37 -8.03 -3.61
CA GLU A 272 16.95 -6.63 -3.73
C GLU A 272 15.44 -6.52 -3.51
N TYR A 273 15.04 -5.57 -2.69
CA TYR A 273 13.65 -5.25 -2.41
C TYR A 273 13.43 -3.74 -2.53
N PHE A 274 12.24 -3.39 -2.98
CA PHE A 274 11.87 -2.03 -3.31
C PHE A 274 11.13 -1.36 -2.15
N HIS A 275 11.15 -0.04 -2.16
CA HIS A 275 10.19 0.76 -1.40
C HIS A 275 9.21 1.43 -2.37
N ASP A 276 9.69 2.35 -3.18
CA ASP A 276 8.85 3.13 -4.09
C ASP A 276 9.24 2.92 -5.57
N GLU A 277 8.28 3.18 -6.45
CA GLU A 277 8.46 3.41 -7.88
C GLU A 277 7.83 4.73 -8.30
N ILE A 278 8.22 5.22 -9.48
CA ILE A 278 7.61 6.37 -10.14
C ILE A 278 7.64 6.19 -11.67
N SER A 279 6.51 6.43 -12.31
CA SER A 279 6.37 6.34 -13.77
C SER A 279 6.12 7.68 -14.45
N VAL A 280 5.75 8.73 -13.69
CA VAL A 280 5.29 10.01 -14.24
C VAL A 280 5.40 11.13 -13.19
N ASP A 281 5.38 12.40 -13.61
CA ASP A 281 5.07 13.51 -12.71
C ASP A 281 3.59 13.40 -12.31
N ARG A 282 3.30 13.14 -11.02
CA ARG A 282 1.94 12.93 -10.50
C ARG A 282 1.00 14.11 -10.76
N ARG A 283 1.54 15.30 -11.01
CA ARG A 283 0.77 16.52 -11.34
C ARG A 283 0.39 16.59 -12.83
N ASN A 284 1.08 15.82 -13.67
CA ASN A 284 0.82 15.72 -15.11
C ASN A 284 1.01 14.29 -15.60
N VAL A 285 -0.04 13.51 -15.54
CA VAL A 285 -0.06 12.08 -15.84
C VAL A 285 0.26 11.71 -17.30
N ASN A 286 0.45 12.71 -18.16
CA ASN A 286 0.89 12.56 -19.55
C ASN A 286 2.36 13.01 -19.77
N SER A 287 3.11 13.32 -18.72
CA SER A 287 4.47 13.90 -18.85
C SER A 287 5.52 12.90 -19.29
N ASN A 288 5.29 11.59 -19.15
CA ASN A 288 6.25 10.53 -19.50
C ASN A 288 5.58 9.37 -20.26
N PRO A 289 4.92 9.63 -21.42
CA PRO A 289 4.16 8.59 -22.15
C PRO A 289 5.10 7.51 -22.69
N ASN A 290 4.81 6.24 -22.41
CA ASN A 290 5.64 5.07 -22.73
C ASN A 290 7.09 5.16 -22.23
N GLY A 291 7.35 6.06 -21.27
CA GLY A 291 8.67 6.30 -20.75
C GLY A 291 9.13 5.27 -19.72
N LEU A 292 10.35 5.45 -19.25
CA LEU A 292 10.97 4.59 -18.25
C LEU A 292 10.24 4.67 -16.90
N VAL A 293 10.24 3.57 -16.17
CA VAL A 293 9.75 3.49 -14.78
C VAL A 293 10.96 3.31 -13.87
N TYR A 294 10.98 4.07 -12.78
CA TYR A 294 12.11 4.10 -11.84
C TYR A 294 11.67 3.52 -10.50
N GLY A 295 12.57 2.77 -9.84
CA GLY A 295 12.31 2.23 -8.52
C GLY A 295 13.55 2.29 -7.64
N VAL A 296 13.39 2.49 -6.34
CA VAL A 296 14.49 2.54 -5.38
C VAL A 296 14.46 1.38 -4.41
N HIS A 297 15.65 0.92 -4.06
CA HIS A 297 15.88 -0.16 -3.10
C HIS A 297 16.11 0.45 -1.72
N GLU A 298 15.12 0.31 -0.83
CA GLU A 298 15.36 0.60 0.58
C GLU A 298 16.38 -0.41 1.10
N ASP A 299 17.32 -0.05 1.91
CA ASP A 299 18.28 -0.87 2.66
C ASP A 299 19.08 -1.95 1.85
N SER A 300 18.54 -2.51 0.77
CA SER A 300 19.12 -3.68 0.12
C SER A 300 20.23 -3.40 -0.87
N SER A 301 20.25 -2.24 -1.51
CA SER A 301 21.33 -1.85 -2.41
C SER A 301 21.37 -0.34 -2.68
N ASP A 302 22.51 0.15 -3.16
CA ASP A 302 22.71 1.55 -3.53
C ASP A 302 22.40 1.79 -5.01
N PHE A 303 21.30 1.19 -5.52
CA PHE A 303 20.88 1.36 -6.89
C PHE A 303 19.46 1.89 -7.01
N MET A 304 19.23 2.69 -8.04
CA MET A 304 17.93 2.96 -8.61
C MET A 304 17.76 2.04 -9.82
N THR A 305 16.73 1.22 -9.83
CA THR A 305 16.38 0.37 -10.98
C THR A 305 15.53 1.17 -11.96
N VAL A 306 15.74 0.89 -13.25
CA VAL A 306 15.06 1.53 -14.37
C VAL A 306 14.51 0.47 -15.30
N LEU A 307 13.18 0.40 -15.42
CA LEU A 307 12.48 -0.46 -16.37
C LEU A 307 12.18 0.29 -17.66
N ASP A 308 12.51 -0.30 -18.79
CA ASP A 308 11.97 0.08 -20.11
C ASP A 308 10.82 -0.87 -20.45
N PRO A 309 9.55 -0.46 -20.24
CA PRO A 309 8.41 -1.36 -20.45
C PRO A 309 8.11 -1.63 -21.93
N VAL A 310 8.65 -0.82 -22.85
CA VAL A 310 8.50 -1.00 -24.28
C VAL A 310 9.48 -2.06 -24.79
N LYS A 311 10.72 -2.03 -24.30
CA LYS A 311 11.75 -3.01 -24.66
C LYS A 311 11.71 -4.27 -23.80
N ASN A 312 10.97 -4.26 -22.68
CA ASN A 312 10.93 -5.32 -21.68
C ASN A 312 12.33 -5.63 -21.14
N THR A 313 13.06 -4.60 -20.75
CA THR A 313 14.41 -4.68 -20.17
C THR A 313 14.51 -3.80 -18.93
N PHE A 314 15.42 -4.13 -18.02
CA PHE A 314 15.77 -3.24 -16.92
C PHE A 314 17.27 -3.02 -16.82
N SER A 315 17.64 -1.95 -16.14
CA SER A 315 19.01 -1.62 -15.78
C SER A 315 19.05 -0.99 -14.40
N GLN A 316 20.25 -0.84 -13.84
CA GLN A 316 20.47 -0.24 -12.53
C GLN A 316 21.45 0.92 -12.64
N ILE A 317 21.19 1.99 -11.89
CA ILE A 317 21.99 3.21 -11.83
C ILE A 317 22.42 3.38 -10.38
N ALA A 318 23.73 3.46 -10.13
CA ALA A 318 24.25 3.67 -8.79
C ALA A 318 23.81 5.03 -8.23
N ILE A 319 23.34 5.05 -7.00
CA ILE A 319 22.98 6.26 -6.25
C ILE A 319 24.23 6.73 -5.50
N PRO A 320 24.72 7.94 -5.74
CA PRO A 320 25.93 8.42 -5.11
C PRO A 320 25.70 8.86 -3.66
N TYR A 321 26.70 8.62 -2.83
CA TYR A 321 26.80 9.12 -1.47
C TYR A 321 28.24 9.46 -1.11
N LYS A 322 28.43 10.33 -0.10
CA LYS A 322 29.75 10.75 0.37
C LYS A 322 30.35 9.71 1.33
N PRO A 323 31.69 9.61 1.43
CA PRO A 323 32.37 8.80 2.47
C PRO A 323 31.84 9.14 3.88
N GLY A 324 31.69 8.12 4.73
CA GLY A 324 31.14 8.26 6.08
C GLY A 324 29.63 8.22 6.16
N THR A 325 28.92 7.99 5.06
CA THR A 325 27.49 7.66 5.08
C THR A 325 27.29 6.30 5.76
N PRO A 326 26.51 6.21 6.84
CA PRO A 326 26.31 4.94 7.54
C PRO A 326 25.49 3.96 6.70
N MET A 327 25.73 2.67 6.92
CA MET A 327 24.85 1.62 6.38
C MET A 327 23.46 1.71 7.02
N ALA A 328 22.41 1.33 6.28
CA ALA A 328 21.01 1.40 6.73
C ALA A 328 20.73 0.51 7.95
N GLU A 329 21.22 -0.73 7.90
CA GLU A 329 21.01 -1.74 8.93
C GLU A 329 22.35 -2.16 9.55
N PRO A 330 22.35 -2.73 10.76
CA PRO A 330 23.58 -3.24 11.38
C PRO A 330 24.33 -4.22 10.46
N GLU A 331 25.65 -4.10 10.37
CA GLU A 331 26.47 -5.01 9.57
C GLU A 331 26.36 -6.45 10.10
N GLN A 332 26.27 -6.63 11.42
CA GLN A 332 26.16 -7.95 12.02
C GLN A 332 24.72 -8.45 12.07
N VAL A 333 24.55 -9.67 11.58
CA VAL A 333 23.33 -10.45 11.71
C VAL A 333 23.19 -10.93 13.14
N LEU A 334 22.07 -10.61 13.82
CA LEU A 334 21.82 -11.02 15.21
C LEU A 334 21.80 -12.54 15.34
N GLU A 335 21.01 -13.21 14.47
CA GLU A 335 20.96 -14.64 14.29
C GLU A 335 20.80 -15.00 12.82
N PRO A 336 21.24 -16.16 12.33
CA PRO A 336 21.11 -16.54 10.93
C PRO A 336 19.66 -16.50 10.41
N SER A 337 19.48 -15.94 9.20
CA SER A 337 18.21 -16.03 8.49
C SER A 337 17.92 -17.46 8.05
N PRO A 338 16.69 -17.96 8.13
CA PRO A 338 16.33 -19.26 7.58
C PRO A 338 16.50 -19.36 6.05
N TYR A 339 16.58 -18.23 5.34
CA TYR A 339 16.71 -18.16 3.89
C TYR A 339 18.12 -17.83 3.42
N TRP A 340 18.81 -16.90 4.08
CA TRP A 340 20.10 -16.37 3.63
C TRP A 340 21.27 -16.74 4.57
N GLY A 341 20.99 -17.46 5.68
CA GLY A 341 22.01 -17.79 6.66
C GLY A 341 22.54 -16.54 7.36
N LYS A 342 23.88 -16.43 7.46
CA LYS A 342 24.57 -15.27 8.06
C LYS A 342 24.84 -14.15 7.06
N GLU A 343 24.47 -14.33 5.80
CA GLU A 343 24.77 -13.34 4.76
C GLU A 343 23.95 -12.08 4.95
N PRO A 344 24.57 -10.89 5.04
CA PRO A 344 23.86 -9.61 5.05
C PRO A 344 23.13 -9.38 3.74
N VAL A 345 21.90 -8.83 3.82
CA VAL A 345 21.08 -8.49 2.64
C VAL A 345 20.65 -7.04 2.64
N ALA A 346 20.73 -6.36 3.78
CA ALA A 346 20.50 -4.93 3.91
C ALA A 346 21.86 -4.21 4.01
N ILE A 347 22.43 -3.87 2.86
CA ILE A 347 23.81 -3.37 2.71
C ILE A 347 23.89 -1.96 2.11
N SER A 348 22.75 -1.29 1.92
CA SER A 348 22.68 0.04 1.34
C SER A 348 23.21 1.11 2.29
N HIS A 349 23.99 2.03 1.77
CA HIS A 349 24.35 3.30 2.42
C HIS A 349 23.38 4.41 2.03
N ALA A 350 23.01 4.48 0.74
CA ALA A 350 22.06 5.47 0.24
C ALA A 350 20.63 5.26 0.81
N THR A 351 20.29 4.03 1.18
CA THR A 351 18.97 3.68 1.76
C THR A 351 17.82 4.49 1.16
N ALA A 352 17.77 4.52 -0.19
CA ALA A 352 16.81 5.34 -0.91
C ALA A 352 15.38 4.84 -0.66
N HIS A 353 14.52 5.74 -0.17
CA HIS A 353 13.21 5.37 0.35
C HIS A 353 12.06 5.75 -0.58
N SER A 354 12.07 6.98 -1.08
CA SER A 354 10.99 7.52 -1.92
C SER A 354 11.56 8.24 -3.12
N LEU A 355 10.77 8.32 -4.19
CA LEU A 355 11.12 9.11 -5.37
C LEU A 355 9.91 9.83 -5.96
N MET A 356 10.22 10.97 -6.63
CA MET A 356 9.26 11.75 -7.40
C MET A 356 9.87 12.18 -8.72
N MET A 357 9.06 12.18 -9.77
CA MET A 357 9.42 12.79 -11.05
C MET A 357 8.96 14.24 -11.08
N ASP A 358 9.81 15.14 -11.56
CA ASP A 358 9.41 16.54 -11.76
C ASP A 358 8.94 16.82 -13.21
N SER A 359 8.49 18.04 -13.45
CA SER A 359 7.98 18.47 -14.76
C SER A 359 9.03 18.47 -15.89
N GLN A 360 10.32 18.32 -15.57
CA GLN A 360 11.40 18.19 -16.54
C GLN A 360 11.77 16.72 -16.82
N GLY A 361 11.13 15.77 -16.09
CA GLY A 361 11.39 14.34 -16.16
C GLY A 361 12.60 13.90 -15.33
N ARG A 362 13.10 14.73 -14.41
CA ARG A 362 14.16 14.37 -13.47
C ARG A 362 13.59 13.60 -12.29
N ILE A 363 14.40 12.72 -11.72
CA ILE A 363 14.01 11.84 -10.62
C ILE A 363 14.64 12.33 -9.32
N TRP A 364 13.81 12.79 -8.41
CA TRP A 364 14.19 13.21 -7.06
C TRP A 364 14.05 12.04 -6.10
N THR A 365 15.07 11.81 -5.24
CA THR A 365 15.03 10.70 -4.28
C THR A 365 15.24 11.18 -2.86
N ALA A 366 14.57 10.54 -1.91
CA ALA A 366 14.90 10.62 -0.49
C ALA A 366 15.99 9.58 -0.21
N ALA A 367 17.24 10.01 -0.01
CA ALA A 367 18.36 9.10 0.17
C ALA A 367 19.40 9.66 1.15
N ALA A 368 20.11 8.79 1.86
CA ALA A 368 21.26 9.23 2.65
C ALA A 368 22.43 9.52 1.72
N THR A 369 22.82 10.77 1.64
CA THR A 369 23.89 11.24 0.73
C THR A 369 25.19 11.57 1.45
N ARG A 370 25.18 11.59 2.78
CA ARG A 370 26.32 11.90 3.67
C ARG A 370 26.12 11.35 5.08
N GLY A 371 27.12 11.50 5.93
CA GLY A 371 27.00 11.30 7.36
C GLY A 371 25.89 12.16 7.99
N ARG A 372 25.40 11.73 9.15
CA ARG A 372 24.19 12.31 9.78
C ARG A 372 24.34 13.75 10.25
N GLU A 373 25.57 14.23 10.50
CA GLU A 373 25.80 15.59 10.99
C GLU A 373 25.40 16.63 9.94
N ASN A 374 24.61 17.60 10.36
CA ASN A 374 24.11 18.65 9.48
C ASN A 374 25.16 19.78 9.28
N PRO A 375 25.12 20.49 8.14
CA PRO A 375 25.88 21.73 7.92
C PRO A 375 25.60 22.79 8.99
N ALA A 376 26.53 23.73 9.14
CA ALA A 376 26.44 24.80 10.14
C ALA A 376 25.17 25.65 10.01
N PHE A 377 24.69 25.89 8.80
CA PHE A 377 23.50 26.70 8.55
C PHE A 377 22.20 26.05 9.07
N CYS A 378 22.21 24.75 9.34
CA CYS A 378 21.06 24.04 9.93
C CYS A 378 20.99 24.15 11.45
N LYS A 379 22.10 24.48 12.11
CA LYS A 379 22.30 24.30 13.55
C LYS A 379 21.96 25.56 14.34
N GLU A 380 21.95 25.41 15.65
CA GLU A 380 21.83 26.51 16.60
C GLU A 380 22.91 27.58 16.37
N GLY A 381 22.52 28.84 16.47
CA GLY A 381 23.40 30.00 16.20
C GLY A 381 23.49 30.40 14.73
N SER A 382 22.87 29.65 13.83
CA SER A 382 22.78 30.00 12.40
C SER A 382 21.87 31.20 12.16
N ASN A 383 22.17 31.94 11.06
CA ASN A 383 21.30 33.00 10.56
C ASN A 383 20.17 32.51 9.65
N HIS A 384 20.14 31.21 9.31
CA HIS A 384 19.08 30.64 8.51
C HIS A 384 17.70 30.81 9.19
N PRO A 385 16.65 31.29 8.48
CA PRO A 385 15.34 31.58 9.10
C PRO A 385 14.74 30.39 9.83
N SER A 386 14.81 29.19 9.25
CA SER A 386 14.28 27.96 9.89
C SER A 386 15.11 27.54 11.10
N ALA A 387 16.43 27.69 11.07
CA ALA A 387 17.30 27.31 12.20
C ALA A 387 17.11 28.21 13.42
N LYS A 388 16.73 29.48 13.22
CA LYS A 388 16.34 30.38 14.32
C LYS A 388 15.07 29.94 15.05
N VAL A 389 14.17 29.26 14.35
CA VAL A 389 12.91 28.77 14.90
C VAL A 389 13.05 27.33 15.42
N PHE A 390 13.75 26.48 14.68
CA PHE A 390 13.92 25.06 14.99
C PHE A 390 15.27 24.55 14.47
N PRO A 391 16.34 24.64 15.23
CA PRO A 391 17.67 24.19 14.82
C PRO A 391 17.72 22.65 14.73
N ILE A 392 18.46 22.12 13.72
CA ILE A 392 18.57 20.68 13.48
C ILE A 392 20.05 20.28 13.39
N ALA A 393 20.52 19.55 14.40
CA ALA A 393 21.90 19.11 14.47
C ALA A 393 22.23 17.96 13.50
N SER A 394 21.27 17.09 13.19
CA SER A 394 21.49 15.91 12.36
C SER A 394 20.26 15.52 11.56
N SER A 395 20.49 14.82 10.44
CA SER A 395 19.45 14.23 9.59
C SER A 395 19.89 12.86 9.09
N SER A 396 18.93 11.96 8.84
CA SER A 396 19.20 10.58 8.39
C SER A 396 19.28 10.50 6.86
N ARG A 397 18.35 11.10 6.17
CA ARG A 397 18.28 11.17 4.70
C ARG A 397 18.24 12.61 4.25
N GLN A 398 18.86 12.87 3.12
CA GLN A 398 18.80 14.13 2.39
C GLN A 398 18.03 13.89 1.10
N THR A 399 18.26 14.69 0.08
CA THR A 399 17.71 14.44 -1.24
C THR A 399 18.79 14.52 -2.31
N ASN A 400 18.56 13.84 -3.43
CA ASN A 400 19.36 13.98 -4.64
C ASN A 400 18.44 13.93 -5.86
N VAL A 401 18.96 14.41 -6.99
CA VAL A 401 18.23 14.43 -8.25
C VAL A 401 19.05 13.79 -9.35
N TYR A 402 18.44 12.87 -10.07
CA TYR A 402 18.97 12.26 -11.29
C TYR A 402 18.34 12.90 -12.52
N ASP A 403 19.13 13.36 -13.45
CA ASP A 403 18.66 13.83 -14.76
C ASP A 403 18.88 12.72 -15.81
N PRO A 404 17.82 12.09 -16.31
CA PRO A 404 17.94 11.05 -17.32
C PRO A 404 18.53 11.52 -18.66
N LYS A 405 18.45 12.82 -18.98
CA LYS A 405 18.98 13.39 -20.22
C LYS A 405 20.50 13.49 -20.20
N THR A 406 21.03 13.97 -19.07
CA THR A 406 22.49 14.12 -18.87
C THR A 406 23.12 12.89 -18.23
N LYS A 407 22.30 12.01 -17.62
CA LYS A 407 22.73 10.85 -16.82
C LYS A 407 23.58 11.24 -15.61
N GLN A 408 23.33 12.41 -15.05
CA GLN A 408 24.07 12.94 -13.90
C GLN A 408 23.21 13.01 -12.65
N TRP A 409 23.86 12.77 -11.53
CA TRP A 409 23.30 12.99 -10.19
C TRP A 409 23.76 14.33 -9.63
N THR A 410 22.87 15.01 -8.92
CA THR A 410 23.21 16.19 -8.11
C THR A 410 22.71 15.97 -6.69
N LEU A 411 23.59 16.08 -5.70
CA LEU A 411 23.29 15.94 -4.29
C LEU A 411 22.84 17.27 -3.71
N VAL A 412 21.75 17.25 -2.95
CA VAL A 412 21.24 18.44 -2.24
C VAL A 412 21.40 18.21 -0.75
N ASP A 413 22.12 19.11 -0.08
CA ASP A 413 22.48 18.98 1.33
C ASP A 413 21.33 19.49 2.23
N MET A 414 20.37 18.61 2.55
CA MET A 414 19.18 18.96 3.30
C MET A 414 19.42 18.95 4.81
N CYS A 415 18.80 19.91 5.51
CA CYS A 415 18.80 19.98 6.99
C CYS A 415 17.75 19.07 7.60
N SER A 416 16.52 19.06 7.07
CA SER A 416 15.48 18.14 7.50
C SER A 416 15.69 16.77 6.87
N SER A 417 15.50 15.70 7.63
CA SER A 417 15.44 14.37 7.03
C SER A 417 14.30 14.32 6.02
N SER A 418 14.52 13.59 4.92
CA SER A 418 13.49 13.31 3.94
C SER A 418 13.13 11.82 3.97
N GLN A 419 11.82 11.51 4.05
CA GLN A 419 11.34 10.13 3.93
C GLN A 419 10.42 9.97 2.73
N HIS A 420 9.26 10.59 2.73
CA HIS A 420 8.43 10.70 1.53
C HIS A 420 8.55 12.10 0.94
N LEU A 421 8.41 12.17 -0.37
CA LEU A 421 8.52 13.38 -1.18
C LEU A 421 7.20 13.65 -1.88
N MET A 422 6.80 14.91 -1.99
CA MET A 422 5.66 15.29 -2.84
C MET A 422 5.81 16.72 -3.35
N PHE A 423 5.62 16.91 -4.66
CA PHE A 423 5.62 18.23 -5.27
C PHE A 423 4.30 18.96 -5.04
N ALA A 424 4.39 20.23 -4.68
CA ALA A 424 3.25 21.14 -4.72
C ALA A 424 2.98 21.64 -6.16
N GLU A 425 1.74 22.05 -6.41
CA GLU A 425 1.32 22.72 -7.64
C GLU A 425 1.49 24.26 -7.49
N ASP A 426 2.68 24.71 -7.11
CA ASP A 426 2.98 26.11 -6.87
C ASP A 426 4.00 26.72 -7.86
N ALA A 427 4.16 28.02 -7.85
CA ALA A 427 5.06 28.75 -8.75
C ALA A 427 6.54 28.44 -8.51
N ASN A 428 6.90 27.91 -7.35
CA ASN A 428 8.27 27.57 -6.94
C ASN A 428 8.62 26.13 -7.25
N ASN A 429 7.65 25.32 -7.69
CA ASN A 429 7.82 23.89 -7.87
C ASN A 429 8.36 23.25 -6.58
N THR A 430 7.71 23.57 -5.45
CA THR A 430 8.18 23.20 -4.10
C THR A 430 8.06 21.71 -3.86
N LEU A 431 9.16 21.07 -3.48
CA LEU A 431 9.21 19.69 -3.04
C LEU A 431 9.13 19.64 -1.51
N TRP A 432 8.06 19.05 -0.98
CA TRP A 432 7.85 18.87 0.46
C TRP A 432 8.31 17.52 0.93
N PHE A 433 8.81 17.45 2.17
CA PHE A 433 9.37 16.23 2.76
C PHE A 433 8.67 15.88 4.06
N SER A 434 8.36 14.59 4.22
CA SER A 434 7.98 14.06 5.54
C SER A 434 9.22 13.74 6.37
N ASP A 435 9.09 13.88 7.69
CA ASP A 435 10.08 13.46 8.69
C ASP A 435 9.36 12.92 9.92
N PRO A 436 9.06 11.59 9.97
CA PRO A 436 8.20 11.01 11.02
C PRO A 436 8.72 11.19 12.44
N GLY A 437 10.04 11.28 12.62
CA GLY A 437 10.67 11.45 13.93
C GLY A 437 11.08 12.88 14.26
N GLY A 438 10.77 13.85 13.36
CA GLY A 438 11.44 15.14 13.37
C GLY A 438 10.67 16.32 13.97
N ASP A 439 9.43 16.16 14.38
CA ASP A 439 8.56 17.23 14.93
C ASP A 439 8.45 18.47 14.02
N LYS A 440 8.63 18.30 12.70
CA LYS A 440 8.69 19.36 11.70
C LYS A 440 8.35 18.83 10.32
N VAL A 441 8.12 19.75 9.39
CA VAL A 441 8.07 19.48 7.94
C VAL A 441 9.11 20.34 7.22
N GLY A 442 9.77 19.75 6.22
CA GLY A 442 10.78 20.42 5.39
C GLY A 442 10.32 20.60 3.95
N TRP A 443 10.96 21.55 3.25
CA TRP A 443 10.73 21.79 1.83
C TRP A 443 12.00 22.25 1.10
N LEU A 444 11.97 22.06 -0.21
CA LEU A 444 12.95 22.60 -1.14
C LEU A 444 12.23 23.38 -2.24
N ASN A 445 12.57 24.65 -2.45
CA ASN A 445 12.20 25.41 -3.62
C ASN A 445 13.09 24.97 -4.79
N THR A 446 12.60 24.04 -5.61
CA THR A 446 13.43 23.46 -6.69
C THR A 446 13.75 24.45 -7.81
N LYS A 447 12.90 25.47 -8.01
CA LYS A 447 13.18 26.55 -8.98
C LYS A 447 14.35 27.43 -8.53
N MET A 448 14.43 27.74 -7.24
CA MET A 448 15.57 28.49 -6.67
C MET A 448 16.83 27.63 -6.68
N TRP A 449 16.70 26.35 -6.35
CA TRP A 449 17.79 25.39 -6.44
C TRP A 449 18.38 25.31 -7.85
N ASP A 450 17.54 25.18 -8.87
CA ASP A 450 17.97 25.12 -10.27
C ASP A 450 18.70 26.40 -10.72
N ALA A 451 18.28 27.56 -10.18
CA ALA A 451 18.89 28.84 -10.52
C ALA A 451 20.24 29.10 -9.81
N THR A 452 20.41 28.55 -8.60
CA THR A 452 21.53 28.97 -7.73
C THR A 452 22.45 27.83 -7.29
N HIS A 453 21.97 26.61 -7.27
CA HIS A 453 22.60 25.43 -6.61
C HIS A 453 23.00 25.68 -5.15
N ASP A 454 22.33 26.63 -4.48
CA ASP A 454 22.57 27.03 -3.10
C ASP A 454 21.54 26.33 -2.19
N ALA A 455 21.96 25.26 -1.52
CA ALA A 455 21.09 24.48 -0.65
C ALA A 455 20.58 25.30 0.55
N GLU A 456 21.39 26.20 1.11
CA GLU A 456 20.99 27.05 2.23
C GLU A 456 19.82 27.96 1.87
N LYS A 457 19.88 28.63 0.71
CA LYS A 457 18.82 29.55 0.27
C LYS A 457 17.57 28.85 -0.23
N SER A 458 17.70 27.64 -0.76
CA SER A 458 16.62 26.97 -1.47
C SER A 458 15.72 26.13 -0.57
N GLN A 459 16.09 25.87 0.67
CA GLN A 459 15.35 25.00 1.59
C GLN A 459 14.83 25.72 2.82
N GLY A 460 13.89 25.07 3.49
CA GLY A 460 13.42 25.49 4.79
C GLY A 460 12.69 24.36 5.51
N TRP A 461 12.36 24.62 6.75
CA TRP A 461 11.56 23.74 7.60
C TRP A 461 10.86 24.55 8.70
N THR A 462 9.79 24.00 9.26
CA THR A 462 9.04 24.63 10.33
C THR A 462 8.44 23.59 11.27
N PRO A 463 8.39 23.84 12.59
CA PRO A 463 7.63 23.00 13.51
C PRO A 463 6.12 23.22 13.33
N PHE A 464 5.31 22.34 13.91
CA PHE A 464 3.85 22.43 13.90
C PHE A 464 3.38 23.24 15.11
N VAL A 465 2.69 24.36 14.85
CA VAL A 465 2.18 25.27 15.89
C VAL A 465 0.68 25.44 15.69
N LEU A 466 -0.10 25.05 16.69
CA LEU A 466 -1.56 25.26 16.74
C LEU A 466 -1.86 26.68 17.19
N ASP A 467 -2.79 27.34 16.49
CA ASP A 467 -3.40 28.61 16.92
C ASP A 467 -4.35 28.33 18.10
N THR A 468 -3.81 28.24 19.31
CA THR A 468 -4.58 27.94 20.51
C THR A 468 -5.19 29.17 21.16
N ASN A 469 -4.74 30.38 20.83
CA ASN A 469 -5.38 31.61 21.25
C ASN A 469 -6.54 32.04 20.31
N GLY A 470 -6.62 31.43 19.12
CA GLY A 470 -7.76 31.58 18.18
C GLY A 470 -7.77 32.89 17.40
N ASN A 471 -6.64 33.57 17.26
CA ASN A 471 -6.58 34.88 16.58
C ASN A 471 -6.23 34.79 15.08
N GLY A 472 -5.93 33.58 14.55
CA GLY A 472 -5.63 33.35 13.14
C GLY A 472 -4.22 33.77 12.73
N LYS A 473 -3.33 34.04 13.67
CA LYS A 473 -1.93 34.42 13.44
C LYS A 473 -1.00 33.51 14.23
N ARG A 474 0.19 33.30 13.72
CA ARG A 474 1.23 32.61 14.48
C ARG A 474 1.90 33.57 15.43
N ASP A 475 1.70 33.33 16.71
CA ASP A 475 2.29 34.08 17.82
C ASP A 475 3.44 33.29 18.46
N ASP A 476 4.01 33.85 19.55
CA ASP A 476 4.85 33.10 20.46
C ASP A 476 4.09 31.89 21.01
N TYR A 477 4.76 30.78 21.20
CA TYR A 477 4.12 29.52 21.58
C TYR A 477 4.71 28.90 22.85
N VAL A 478 3.91 28.08 23.51
CA VAL A 478 4.36 27.18 24.56
C VAL A 478 4.79 25.85 23.99
N GLU A 479 5.73 25.17 24.68
CA GLU A 479 6.23 23.86 24.29
C GLU A 479 5.19 22.73 24.52
N PRO A 480 5.33 21.56 23.87
CA PRO A 480 4.32 20.50 23.93
C PRO A 480 3.98 19.99 25.31
N ASP A 481 4.92 20.01 26.24
CA ASP A 481 4.78 19.55 27.62
C ASP A 481 4.18 20.61 28.57
N GLN A 482 4.01 21.84 28.08
CA GLN A 482 3.42 22.94 28.83
C GLN A 482 1.90 23.01 28.61
N PRO A 483 1.14 23.49 29.61
CA PRO A 483 -0.29 23.74 29.41
C PRO A 483 -0.54 24.84 28.36
N ILE A 484 -1.77 24.86 27.80
CA ILE A 484 -2.20 25.92 26.89
C ILE A 484 -2.20 27.25 27.65
N ASP A 485 -1.54 28.25 27.07
CA ASP A 485 -1.56 29.66 27.52
C ASP A 485 -2.56 30.44 26.64
N PRO A 486 -3.61 31.07 27.18
CA PRO A 486 -4.60 31.81 26.41
C PRO A 486 -4.03 32.98 25.60
N SER A 487 -2.83 33.46 25.92
CA SER A 487 -2.16 34.57 25.22
C SER A 487 -1.18 34.11 24.14
N LYS A 488 -0.95 32.79 24.01
CA LYS A 488 0.05 32.20 23.13
C LYS A 488 -0.52 31.05 22.30
N ASP A 489 0.23 30.68 21.32
CA ASP A 489 0.03 29.45 20.55
C ASP A 489 0.61 28.23 21.26
N LYS A 490 0.47 27.04 20.67
CA LYS A 490 1.06 25.81 21.19
C LYS A 490 1.77 25.02 20.12
N ARG A 491 3.06 24.76 20.31
CA ARG A 491 3.76 23.78 19.49
C ARG A 491 3.26 22.36 19.84
N ILE A 492 3.13 21.52 18.85
CA ILE A 492 2.80 20.09 19.02
C ILE A 492 3.97 19.21 18.58
N LYS A 493 4.09 18.06 19.24
CA LYS A 493 5.12 17.07 18.97
C LYS A 493 4.58 16.04 17.99
N VAL A 494 4.69 16.33 16.70
CA VAL A 494 4.23 15.46 15.62
C VAL A 494 5.23 15.50 14.46
N GLY A 495 5.44 14.36 13.81
CA GLY A 495 6.18 14.24 12.56
C GLY A 495 5.30 13.62 11.48
N PHE A 496 5.38 14.12 10.27
CA PHE A 496 4.65 13.55 9.14
C PHE A 496 5.24 12.21 8.72
N TYR A 497 4.40 11.16 8.68
CA TYR A 497 4.73 9.93 7.97
C TYR A 497 4.50 10.12 6.46
N ALA A 498 3.29 10.33 6.02
CA ALA A 498 2.99 10.77 4.68
C ALA A 498 2.98 12.30 4.58
N VAL A 499 3.21 12.84 3.39
CA VAL A 499 3.10 14.27 3.10
C VAL A 499 2.37 14.46 1.78
N GLY A 500 1.44 15.42 1.73
CA GLY A 500 0.67 15.76 0.53
C GLY A 500 0.31 17.24 0.50
N PRO A 501 0.82 18.01 -0.48
CA PRO A 501 0.30 19.34 -0.79
C PRO A 501 -1.12 19.25 -1.37
N SER A 502 -2.05 19.99 -0.80
CA SER A 502 -3.44 20.04 -1.26
C SER A 502 -3.55 20.84 -2.57
N PRO A 503 -4.05 20.25 -3.65
CA PRO A 503 -4.27 20.97 -4.90
C PRO A 503 -5.44 21.96 -4.80
N ALA A 504 -6.26 21.89 -3.75
CA ALA A 504 -7.42 22.73 -3.57
C ALA A 504 -7.08 24.09 -2.94
N ASP A 505 -6.12 24.13 -2.00
CA ASP A 505 -5.83 25.35 -1.22
C ASP A 505 -4.34 25.56 -0.91
N GLY A 506 -3.45 24.69 -1.41
CA GLY A 506 -2.01 24.79 -1.20
C GLY A 506 -1.56 24.47 0.24
N SER A 507 -2.44 24.03 1.13
CA SER A 507 -2.06 23.55 2.46
C SER A 507 -1.32 22.22 2.37
N ILE A 508 -0.47 21.95 3.36
CA ILE A 508 0.34 20.74 3.41
C ILE A 508 -0.26 19.81 4.47
N TRP A 509 -0.56 18.60 4.07
CA TRP A 509 -1.15 17.61 4.95
C TRP A 509 -0.20 16.43 5.19
N GLY A 510 -0.34 15.80 6.32
CA GLY A 510 0.39 14.57 6.64
C GLY A 510 -0.34 13.74 7.67
N THR A 511 0.03 12.47 7.76
CA THR A 511 -0.40 11.56 8.82
C THR A 511 0.65 11.47 9.90
N THR A 512 0.22 11.24 11.13
CA THR A 512 1.11 10.89 12.24
C THR A 512 0.98 9.42 12.56
N LEU A 513 2.11 8.75 12.81
CA LEU A 513 2.10 7.39 13.35
C LEU A 513 1.67 7.40 14.82
N GLY A 514 1.23 6.26 15.33
CA GLY A 514 0.83 6.07 16.73
C GLY A 514 -0.68 5.92 16.91
N PHE A 515 -1.08 5.86 18.17
CA PHE A 515 -2.45 5.54 18.56
C PHE A 515 -3.08 6.69 19.37
N PRO A 516 -4.28 7.19 19.00
CA PRO A 516 -5.10 6.81 17.84
C PRO A 516 -4.58 7.35 16.51
N GLY A 517 -3.53 8.22 16.50
CA GLY A 517 -2.98 8.88 15.33
C GLY A 517 -3.89 9.99 14.77
N ALA A 518 -3.35 10.77 13.85
CA ALA A 518 -4.03 11.94 13.31
C ALA A 518 -3.68 12.24 11.85
N VAL A 519 -4.52 13.01 11.19
CA VAL A 519 -4.13 13.83 10.05
C VAL A 519 -3.86 15.25 10.54
N VAL A 520 -2.78 15.85 10.05
CA VAL A 520 -2.35 17.19 10.44
C VAL A 520 -2.25 18.06 9.19
N ARG A 521 -2.85 19.23 9.26
CA ARG A 521 -2.78 20.26 8.23
C ARG A 521 -1.79 21.33 8.64
N LEU A 522 -0.94 21.76 7.72
CA LEU A 522 -0.16 22.98 7.84
C LEU A 522 -0.61 23.97 6.78
N ASN A 523 -1.08 25.12 7.20
CA ASN A 523 -1.21 26.28 6.32
C ASN A 523 0.15 27.03 6.33
N PRO A 524 0.93 27.01 5.24
CA PRO A 524 2.27 27.60 5.24
C PRO A 524 2.25 29.13 5.31
N GLY A 525 1.18 29.79 4.89
CA GLY A 525 1.15 31.23 4.75
C GLY A 525 2.15 31.77 3.74
N SER A 526 2.53 33.03 3.87
CA SER A 526 3.49 33.68 2.94
C SER A 526 4.95 33.44 3.27
N ASP A 527 5.27 33.15 4.54
CA ASP A 527 6.62 32.80 5.03
C ASP A 527 6.45 31.66 6.07
N PRO A 528 6.61 30.39 5.66
CA PRO A 528 6.31 29.27 6.55
C PRO A 528 7.09 29.27 7.88
N THR A 529 8.25 29.91 7.92
CA THR A 529 9.03 30.04 9.18
C THR A 529 8.40 30.96 10.20
N LYS A 530 7.55 31.92 9.75
CA LYS A 530 6.91 32.95 10.59
C LYS A 530 5.39 32.86 10.64
N THR A 531 4.77 32.32 9.59
CA THR A 531 3.31 32.42 9.43
C THR A 531 2.60 31.08 9.42
N ALA A 532 3.35 29.95 9.36
CA ALA A 532 2.73 28.63 9.29
C ALA A 532 1.95 28.28 10.56
N LEU A 533 0.69 27.90 10.39
CA LEU A 533 -0.19 27.40 11.45
C LEU A 533 -0.63 25.97 11.14
N ALA A 534 -0.65 25.14 12.18
CA ALA A 534 -1.09 23.76 12.08
C ALA A 534 -2.51 23.57 12.62
N GLU A 535 -3.17 22.55 12.13
CA GLU A 535 -4.42 22.00 12.67
C GLU A 535 -4.22 20.49 12.81
N ILE A 536 -4.75 19.87 13.87
CA ILE A 536 -4.64 18.44 14.13
C ILE A 536 -6.02 17.81 14.26
N TYR A 537 -6.23 16.68 13.59
CA TYR A 537 -7.49 15.94 13.56
C TYR A 537 -7.21 14.47 13.84
N GLU A 538 -7.39 14.06 15.09
CA GLU A 538 -7.20 12.67 15.48
C GLU A 538 -8.27 11.77 14.86
N VAL A 539 -7.85 10.55 14.49
CA VAL A 539 -8.81 9.53 14.09
C VAL A 539 -9.71 9.22 15.30
N PRO A 540 -11.03 9.25 15.14
CA PRO A 540 -11.93 9.09 16.28
C PRO A 540 -11.86 7.67 16.84
N TRP A 541 -11.34 7.56 18.05
CA TRP A 541 -11.30 6.33 18.83
C TRP A 541 -11.71 6.64 20.27
N ASN A 542 -12.64 5.83 20.80
CA ASN A 542 -13.27 6.08 22.09
C ASN A 542 -13.92 7.48 22.21
N ASN A 543 -14.24 8.10 21.09
CA ASN A 543 -14.93 9.39 21.03
C ASN A 543 -16.46 9.17 20.98
N PRO A 544 -17.21 9.49 22.05
CA PRO A 544 -18.66 9.26 22.10
C PRO A 544 -19.47 10.12 21.12
N LYS A 545 -18.85 11.16 20.56
CA LYS A 545 -19.49 12.04 19.55
C LYS A 545 -19.32 11.53 18.13
N ALA A 546 -18.44 10.55 17.92
CA ALA A 546 -18.15 10.01 16.61
C ALA A 546 -19.14 8.93 16.23
N SER A 547 -19.66 8.97 15.00
CA SER A 547 -20.45 7.89 14.41
C SER A 547 -19.63 6.72 13.91
N VAL A 548 -18.32 6.93 13.72
CA VAL A 548 -17.34 5.94 13.24
C VAL A 548 -16.13 5.94 14.16
N GLN A 549 -15.48 4.78 14.28
CA GLN A 549 -14.33 4.60 15.16
C GLN A 549 -13.21 3.88 14.38
N GLY A 550 -11.99 4.38 14.51
CA GLY A 550 -10.81 3.81 13.89
C GLY A 550 -9.54 4.35 14.50
N PHE A 551 -8.38 3.82 14.11
CA PHE A 551 -7.10 4.24 14.68
C PHE A 551 -5.93 4.01 13.72
N SER A 552 -4.84 4.73 13.99
CA SER A 552 -3.50 4.60 13.43
C SER A 552 -3.46 4.73 11.90
N PRO A 553 -3.57 5.98 11.40
CA PRO A 553 -3.40 6.29 9.99
C PRO A 553 -1.94 6.08 9.59
N ARG A 554 -1.70 5.72 8.31
CA ARG A 554 -0.35 5.55 7.78
C ARG A 554 -0.14 6.32 6.49
N GLY A 555 -0.28 5.69 5.32
CA GLY A 555 -0.22 6.39 4.05
C GLY A 555 -1.41 7.31 3.85
N MET A 556 -1.22 8.40 3.11
CA MET A 556 -2.32 9.29 2.72
C MET A 556 -2.08 9.90 1.35
N ASP A 557 -3.17 10.34 0.73
CA ASP A 557 -3.17 11.20 -0.44
C ASP A 557 -4.41 12.12 -0.41
N ILE A 558 -4.46 13.10 -1.31
CA ILE A 558 -5.49 14.14 -1.31
C ILE A 558 -6.17 14.17 -2.68
N ASP A 559 -7.50 14.25 -2.70
CA ASP A 559 -8.22 14.45 -3.95
C ASP A 559 -8.23 15.92 -4.40
N ARG A 560 -8.69 16.17 -5.63
CA ARG A 560 -8.76 17.53 -6.20
C ARG A 560 -9.72 18.45 -5.45
N ASN A 561 -10.59 17.91 -4.58
CA ASN A 561 -11.52 18.66 -3.74
C ASN A 561 -10.97 18.96 -2.34
N GLY A 562 -9.75 18.54 -2.04
CA GLY A 562 -9.11 18.72 -0.74
C GLY A 562 -9.58 17.73 0.34
N VAL A 563 -10.21 16.61 -0.03
CA VAL A 563 -10.52 15.53 0.89
C VAL A 563 -9.28 14.66 1.08
N ILE A 564 -8.94 14.41 2.32
CA ILE A 564 -7.82 13.55 2.71
C ILE A 564 -8.30 12.10 2.70
N TRP A 565 -7.52 11.23 2.07
CA TRP A 565 -7.72 9.79 2.09
C TRP A 565 -6.55 9.12 2.78
N THR A 566 -6.82 8.22 3.74
CA THR A 566 -5.78 7.53 4.51
C THR A 566 -6.19 6.12 4.89
N VAL A 567 -5.22 5.22 4.95
CA VAL A 567 -5.42 3.83 5.38
C VAL A 567 -5.15 3.71 6.87
N LEU A 568 -5.98 2.92 7.58
CA LEU A 568 -5.94 2.79 9.04
C LEU A 568 -5.55 1.37 9.47
N ALA A 569 -4.73 1.26 10.53
CA ALA A 569 -4.41 -0.03 11.15
C ALA A 569 -5.66 -0.76 11.68
N SER A 570 -6.71 -0.02 12.00
CA SER A 570 -8.01 -0.59 12.36
C SER A 570 -8.74 -1.32 11.22
N GLY A 571 -8.13 -1.50 10.03
CA GLY A 571 -8.71 -2.22 8.90
C GLY A 571 -9.78 -1.45 8.15
N HIS A 572 -9.55 -0.15 7.99
CA HIS A 572 -10.42 0.76 7.26
C HIS A 572 -9.63 1.61 6.26
N PHE A 573 -10.28 1.95 5.17
CA PHE A 573 -9.90 3.07 4.33
C PHE A 573 -10.75 4.26 4.74
N ALA A 574 -10.12 5.37 5.10
CA ALA A 574 -10.80 6.52 5.69
C ALA A 574 -10.68 7.75 4.81
N SER A 575 -11.71 8.59 4.82
CA SER A 575 -11.61 9.97 4.33
C SER A 575 -11.83 10.96 5.47
N PHE A 576 -11.13 12.09 5.39
CA PHE A 576 -11.35 13.25 6.24
C PHE A 576 -11.65 14.50 5.40
N ASP A 577 -12.81 15.08 5.61
CA ASP A 577 -13.24 16.31 4.96
C ASP A 577 -13.40 17.44 5.99
N ARG A 578 -12.41 18.34 6.03
CA ARG A 578 -12.34 19.46 6.95
C ARG A 578 -13.60 20.38 6.89
N ARG A 579 -14.26 20.44 5.73
CA ARG A 579 -15.46 21.28 5.52
C ARG A 579 -16.68 20.80 6.30
N LYS A 580 -16.66 19.55 6.78
CA LYS A 580 -17.73 18.95 7.59
C LYS A 580 -17.59 19.28 9.08
N CYS A 581 -16.48 19.85 9.53
CA CYS A 581 -16.27 20.22 10.93
C CYS A 581 -17.30 21.24 11.38
N LYS A 582 -17.95 20.98 12.51
CA LYS A 582 -19.00 21.83 13.10
C LYS A 582 -18.48 22.75 14.20
N GLY A 583 -17.38 22.35 14.82
CA GLY A 583 -16.74 23.14 15.87
C GLY A 583 -15.70 24.12 15.33
N PRO A 584 -15.12 24.94 16.22
CA PRO A 584 -14.02 25.83 15.85
C PRO A 584 -12.81 24.97 15.40
N LEU A 585 -12.13 25.44 14.34
CA LEU A 585 -10.95 24.76 13.80
C LEU A 585 -9.66 25.18 14.52
N ASN A 586 -9.71 26.27 15.26
CA ASN A 586 -8.64 26.87 16.05
C ASN A 586 -9.12 27.13 17.48
N GLY A 587 -8.21 27.55 18.34
CA GLY A 587 -8.52 27.86 19.73
C GLY A 587 -8.21 26.70 20.70
N PRO A 588 -8.44 26.91 22.00
CA PRO A 588 -7.96 26.01 23.05
C PRO A 588 -8.60 24.62 23.06
N THR A 589 -9.71 24.41 22.34
CA THR A 589 -10.43 23.14 22.24
C THR A 589 -10.14 22.38 20.95
N ALA A 590 -9.44 22.99 19.98
CA ALA A 590 -9.12 22.40 18.68
C ALA A 590 -7.80 21.62 18.74
N THR A 591 -7.72 20.61 19.61
CA THR A 591 -6.49 19.89 19.96
C THR A 591 -6.46 18.41 19.56
N GLY A 592 -7.36 17.96 18.68
CA GLY A 592 -7.38 16.59 18.13
C GLY A 592 -8.78 16.03 17.90
N GLN A 593 -9.55 15.76 18.94
CA GLN A 593 -10.87 15.10 18.86
C GLN A 593 -12.07 16.02 18.57
N HIS A 594 -11.84 17.24 18.08
CA HIS A 594 -12.86 18.28 17.97
C HIS A 594 -13.70 18.21 16.69
N CYS A 595 -13.32 17.42 15.71
CA CYS A 595 -14.04 17.28 14.44
C CYS A 595 -14.28 15.79 14.06
N PRO A 596 -15.03 15.01 14.85
CA PRO A 596 -15.33 13.62 14.52
C PRO A 596 -16.20 13.46 13.27
N GLU A 597 -17.04 14.45 12.96
CA GLU A 597 -17.92 14.44 11.78
C GLU A 597 -17.20 14.63 10.44
N GLY A 598 -15.94 15.03 10.46
CA GLY A 598 -15.09 15.09 9.26
C GLY A 598 -14.73 13.71 8.70
N TRP A 599 -14.78 12.68 9.54
CA TRP A 599 -14.33 11.33 9.22
C TRP A 599 -15.45 10.47 8.60
N THR A 600 -15.07 9.71 7.58
CA THR A 600 -15.86 8.60 7.03
C THR A 600 -14.95 7.39 6.88
N LEU A 601 -15.37 6.23 7.38
CA LEU A 601 -14.59 5.00 7.37
C LEU A 601 -15.29 3.93 6.53
N TYR A 602 -14.51 3.28 5.66
CA TYR A 602 -14.94 2.16 4.83
C TYR A 602 -14.14 0.93 5.26
N ARG A 603 -14.83 -0.12 5.75
CA ARG A 603 -14.16 -1.37 6.10
C ARG A 603 -13.54 -1.99 4.85
N THR A 604 -12.23 -2.24 4.88
CA THR A 604 -11.52 -2.87 3.75
C THR A 604 -11.94 -4.34 3.59
N PRO A 605 -11.92 -4.88 2.37
CA PRO A 605 -12.18 -6.29 2.11
C PRO A 605 -11.28 -7.24 2.91
N GLY A 606 -11.69 -8.49 3.02
CA GLY A 606 -10.92 -9.51 3.74
C GLY A 606 -11.57 -9.93 5.07
N PRO A 607 -11.05 -11.00 5.69
CA PRO A 607 -11.53 -11.51 6.96
C PRO A 607 -11.11 -10.61 8.12
N SER A 608 -11.85 -10.67 9.26
CA SER A 608 -11.44 -10.05 10.52
C SER A 608 -10.62 -11.02 11.36
N PHE A 609 -9.78 -10.50 12.26
CA PHE A 609 -9.17 -11.30 13.31
C PHE A 609 -10.23 -11.89 14.23
N LYS A 610 -9.91 -13.01 14.87
CA LYS A 610 -10.75 -13.59 15.92
C LYS A 610 -10.57 -12.83 17.24
N GLY A 611 -11.68 -12.58 17.95
CA GLY A 611 -11.67 -11.98 19.29
C GLY A 611 -11.43 -10.47 19.32
N VAL A 612 -11.42 -9.80 18.18
CA VAL A 612 -11.28 -8.33 18.13
C VAL A 612 -12.58 -7.60 18.45
N ASP A 613 -12.44 -6.35 18.87
CA ASP A 613 -13.52 -5.37 18.96
C ASP A 613 -14.28 -5.29 17.61
N GLU A 614 -15.60 -5.24 17.65
CA GLU A 614 -16.46 -5.13 16.46
C GLU A 614 -16.18 -3.88 15.61
N ARG A 615 -15.59 -2.84 16.22
CA ARG A 615 -15.15 -1.62 15.54
C ARG A 615 -13.86 -1.80 14.74
N VAL A 616 -13.15 -2.91 14.91
CA VAL A 616 -11.97 -3.27 14.11
C VAL A 616 -12.43 -3.92 12.82
N GLY A 617 -11.95 -3.44 11.70
CA GLY A 617 -12.29 -3.93 10.37
C GLY A 617 -11.57 -5.22 9.98
N SER A 618 -10.99 -5.24 8.78
CA SER A 618 -10.31 -6.44 8.28
C SER A 618 -8.93 -6.65 8.93
N ALA A 619 -8.45 -7.90 8.88
CA ALA A 619 -7.08 -8.26 9.22
C ALA A 619 -6.09 -7.87 8.12
N ASP A 620 -6.56 -7.39 6.96
CA ASP A 620 -5.69 -6.94 5.89
C ASP A 620 -4.87 -5.73 6.32
N THR A 621 -3.68 -5.61 5.78
CA THR A 621 -2.76 -4.51 6.04
C THR A 621 -2.70 -3.59 4.83
N ASN A 622 -3.29 -2.42 5.01
CA ASN A 622 -3.19 -1.32 4.06
C ASN A 622 -2.02 -0.42 4.51
N TYR A 623 -0.99 -0.31 3.67
CA TYR A 623 0.23 0.42 4.03
C TYR A 623 0.21 1.87 3.53
N TYR A 624 -0.14 2.04 2.26
CA TYR A 624 -0.20 3.32 1.59
C TYR A 624 -1.45 3.42 0.72
N ASN A 625 -1.76 4.63 0.28
CA ASN A 625 -2.81 4.87 -0.71
C ASN A 625 -2.43 6.03 -1.64
N TRP A 626 -3.10 6.08 -2.75
CA TRP A 626 -2.99 7.11 -3.76
C TRP A 626 -4.39 7.45 -4.27
N VAL A 627 -4.59 8.66 -4.74
CA VAL A 627 -5.86 9.09 -5.35
C VAL A 627 -5.68 9.28 -6.84
N ASP A 628 -6.43 8.55 -7.65
CA ASP A 628 -6.47 8.76 -9.09
C ASP A 628 -7.23 10.05 -9.42
N GLN A 629 -6.54 11.18 -9.34
CA GLN A 629 -7.11 12.50 -9.58
C GLN A 629 -7.53 12.73 -11.04
N TYR A 630 -6.95 11.96 -11.99
CA TYR A 630 -7.02 12.25 -13.42
C TYR A 630 -7.65 11.14 -14.28
N ASP A 631 -8.20 10.10 -13.65
CA ASP A 631 -8.78 8.94 -14.36
C ASP A 631 -7.72 8.16 -15.16
N THR A 632 -6.58 7.91 -14.56
CA THR A 632 -5.49 7.13 -15.18
C THR A 632 -5.76 5.64 -15.20
N PHE A 633 -6.69 5.17 -14.37
CA PHE A 633 -7.07 3.77 -14.30
C PHE A 633 -8.39 3.46 -15.06
N GLY A 634 -9.25 4.45 -15.25
CA GLY A 634 -10.52 4.28 -15.98
C GLY A 634 -11.74 4.07 -15.10
N LEU A 635 -11.67 4.37 -13.80
CA LEU A 635 -12.80 4.33 -12.86
C LEU A 635 -13.43 5.72 -12.63
N GLY A 636 -12.85 6.76 -13.21
CA GLY A 636 -13.22 8.15 -12.97
C GLY A 636 -12.14 8.92 -12.20
N LYS A 637 -12.40 10.21 -11.99
CA LYS A 637 -11.48 11.10 -11.25
C LYS A 637 -11.71 11.04 -9.75
N ASN A 638 -10.66 11.30 -8.99
CA ASN A 638 -10.65 11.30 -7.54
C ASN A 638 -11.04 9.94 -6.91
N ILE A 639 -10.63 8.85 -7.54
CA ILE A 639 -10.84 7.51 -7.02
C ILE A 639 -9.69 7.16 -6.08
N PRO A 640 -9.94 6.95 -4.77
CA PRO A 640 -8.92 6.52 -3.84
C PRO A 640 -8.62 5.03 -4.01
N ILE A 641 -7.32 4.70 -4.06
CA ILE A 641 -6.83 3.33 -4.22
C ILE A 641 -5.84 3.05 -3.08
N ALA A 642 -6.08 1.98 -2.33
CA ALA A 642 -5.24 1.54 -1.23
C ALA A 642 -4.41 0.32 -1.63
N THR A 643 -3.24 0.15 -1.01
CA THR A 643 -2.55 -1.13 -0.99
C THR A 643 -3.31 -2.09 -0.05
N ALA A 644 -3.40 -3.36 -0.43
CA ALA A 644 -4.03 -4.43 0.35
C ALA A 644 -3.02 -5.56 0.48
N ASN A 645 -2.01 -5.31 1.32
CA ASN A 645 -0.76 -6.07 1.35
C ASN A 645 -0.92 -7.49 1.89
N GLY A 646 -1.86 -7.70 2.80
CA GLY A 646 -2.17 -9.03 3.30
C GLY A 646 -3.03 -9.85 2.32
N THR A 647 -3.71 -9.22 1.36
CA THR A 647 -4.57 -9.89 0.38
C THR A 647 -4.00 -9.93 -1.03
N ASP A 648 -2.71 -9.61 -1.21
CA ASP A 648 -2.03 -9.61 -2.51
C ASP A 648 -2.73 -8.69 -3.54
N ALA A 649 -3.17 -7.50 -3.13
CA ALA A 649 -4.03 -6.68 -3.98
C ALA A 649 -3.74 -5.17 -3.88
N LEU A 650 -4.29 -4.43 -4.84
CA LEU A 650 -4.69 -3.03 -4.67
C LEU A 650 -6.22 -2.98 -4.60
N GLU A 651 -6.76 -2.02 -3.85
CA GLU A 651 -8.19 -1.87 -3.61
C GLU A 651 -8.65 -0.47 -3.99
N ALA A 652 -9.36 -0.35 -5.12
CA ALA A 652 -9.99 0.90 -5.52
C ALA A 652 -11.36 1.03 -4.85
N LEU A 653 -11.61 2.14 -4.18
CA LEU A 653 -12.88 2.44 -3.53
C LEU A 653 -13.71 3.38 -4.42
N ASP A 654 -14.95 3.02 -4.68
CA ASP A 654 -15.95 3.96 -5.15
C ASP A 654 -16.59 4.70 -3.94
N PRO A 655 -16.27 5.98 -3.70
CA PRO A 655 -16.76 6.68 -2.52
C PRO A 655 -18.28 6.89 -2.52
N ALA A 656 -18.92 6.87 -3.70
CA ALA A 656 -20.36 7.09 -3.83
C ALA A 656 -21.17 5.87 -3.36
N THR A 657 -20.64 4.68 -3.57
CA THR A 657 -21.32 3.42 -3.21
C THR A 657 -20.69 2.72 -1.99
N GLY A 658 -19.48 3.09 -1.60
CA GLY A 658 -18.70 2.40 -0.57
C GLY A 658 -18.19 1.02 -1.00
N LYS A 659 -18.24 0.71 -2.29
CA LYS A 659 -17.81 -0.60 -2.82
C LYS A 659 -16.34 -0.57 -3.25
N PHE A 660 -15.66 -1.68 -3.00
CA PHE A 660 -14.29 -1.89 -3.44
C PHE A 660 -14.22 -2.73 -4.70
N ILE A 661 -13.22 -2.44 -5.53
CA ILE A 661 -12.77 -3.27 -6.65
C ILE A 661 -11.41 -3.81 -6.24
N VAL A 662 -11.30 -5.13 -6.05
CA VAL A 662 -10.08 -5.78 -5.56
C VAL A 662 -9.25 -6.27 -6.74
N MET A 663 -8.10 -5.64 -6.94
CA MET A 663 -7.16 -5.93 -8.03
C MET A 663 -6.09 -6.91 -7.53
N ARG A 664 -6.41 -8.20 -7.45
CA ARG A 664 -5.50 -9.22 -6.93
C ARG A 664 -4.38 -9.56 -7.89
N VAL A 665 -3.19 -9.69 -7.33
CA VAL A 665 -2.00 -10.23 -8.01
C VAL A 665 -1.85 -11.71 -7.60
N PRO A 666 -2.37 -12.65 -8.39
CA PRO A 666 -2.45 -14.05 -7.97
C PRO A 666 -1.12 -14.80 -8.09
N TYR A 667 -0.14 -14.23 -8.82
CA TYR A 667 1.14 -14.88 -9.10
C TYR A 667 2.26 -13.86 -9.37
N PRO A 668 3.44 -14.11 -8.79
CA PRO A 668 3.65 -14.95 -7.62
C PRO A 668 2.93 -14.37 -6.41
N MET A 669 2.44 -15.23 -5.52
CA MET A 669 1.87 -14.79 -4.24
C MET A 669 2.93 -14.05 -3.43
N GLY A 670 2.51 -13.09 -2.61
CA GLY A 670 3.41 -12.25 -1.84
C GLY A 670 3.50 -10.82 -2.37
N PHE A 671 2.48 -10.37 -3.12
CA PHE A 671 2.41 -8.98 -3.57
C PHE A 671 2.20 -8.05 -2.36
N PHE A 672 3.20 -7.22 -2.13
CA PHE A 672 3.23 -6.24 -1.05
C PHE A 672 3.71 -4.92 -1.63
N ALA A 673 2.84 -3.93 -1.73
CA ALA A 673 3.11 -2.63 -2.33
C ALA A 673 3.23 -1.54 -1.28
N LYS A 674 4.12 -0.58 -1.50
CA LYS A 674 4.27 0.62 -0.67
C LYS A 674 4.01 1.91 -1.43
N SER A 675 4.04 1.85 -2.76
CA SER A 675 3.74 2.98 -3.63
C SER A 675 2.89 2.56 -4.82
N MET A 676 2.29 3.54 -5.45
CA MET A 676 1.62 3.42 -6.73
C MET A 676 1.48 4.79 -7.39
N ASP A 677 1.47 4.82 -8.71
CA ASP A 677 1.12 5.99 -9.49
C ASP A 677 0.37 5.63 -10.78
N GLY A 678 -0.34 6.58 -11.35
CA GLY A 678 -1.09 6.38 -12.57
C GLY A 678 -0.52 7.19 -13.72
N ARG A 679 -0.39 6.56 -14.90
CA ARG A 679 0.14 7.17 -16.11
C ARG A 679 -0.78 6.97 -17.31
N ILE A 680 -0.89 8.00 -18.15
CA ILE A 680 -1.55 7.94 -19.46
C ILE A 680 -0.47 7.97 -20.54
N ASP A 681 -0.28 6.83 -21.19
CA ASP A 681 0.67 6.65 -22.28
C ASP A 681 0.10 7.15 -23.62
N ASP A 682 -1.20 6.92 -23.87
CA ASP A 682 -1.93 7.41 -25.04
C ASP A 682 -3.42 7.63 -24.71
N PRO A 683 -3.88 8.88 -24.62
CA PRO A 683 -5.28 9.16 -24.30
C PRO A 683 -6.29 8.69 -25.38
N LYS A 684 -5.81 8.38 -26.61
CA LYS A 684 -6.66 7.90 -27.71
C LYS A 684 -6.77 6.38 -27.76
N ALA A 685 -5.87 5.65 -27.11
CA ALA A 685 -5.86 4.19 -27.09
C ALA A 685 -6.83 3.58 -26.04
N GLY A 686 -7.72 4.39 -25.44
CA GLY A 686 -8.66 3.94 -24.44
C GLY A 686 -7.95 3.30 -23.22
N TRP A 687 -8.43 2.14 -22.80
CA TRP A 687 -7.86 1.43 -21.65
C TRP A 687 -6.40 1.00 -21.87
N LYS A 688 -5.99 0.71 -23.10
CA LYS A 688 -4.61 0.30 -23.42
C LYS A 688 -3.61 1.42 -23.17
N GLY A 689 -4.04 2.67 -23.35
CA GLY A 689 -3.22 3.86 -23.14
C GLY A 689 -3.18 4.34 -21.69
N LYS A 690 -3.83 3.65 -20.75
CA LYS A 690 -3.89 3.98 -19.33
C LYS A 690 -3.23 2.87 -18.48
N GLY A 691 -2.73 3.20 -17.30
CA GLY A 691 -2.22 2.18 -16.39
C GLY A 691 -1.88 2.72 -15.02
N LEU A 692 -2.14 1.88 -14.02
CA LEU A 692 -1.69 2.06 -12.63
C LEU A 692 -0.43 1.22 -12.44
N TRP A 693 0.64 1.84 -11.96
CA TRP A 693 1.92 1.20 -11.69
C TRP A 693 2.11 0.95 -10.19
N SER A 694 2.83 -0.09 -9.85
CA SER A 694 3.22 -0.46 -8.50
C SER A 694 4.37 -1.47 -8.53
N THR A 695 4.86 -1.89 -7.36
CA THR A 695 5.96 -2.85 -7.25
C THR A 695 5.82 -3.77 -6.05
N TYR A 696 6.48 -4.93 -6.09
CA TYR A 696 6.73 -5.73 -4.90
C TYR A 696 7.75 -5.02 -4.02
N ALA A 697 7.38 -4.68 -2.80
CA ALA A 697 8.12 -3.80 -1.91
C ALA A 697 8.97 -4.54 -0.87
N THR A 698 9.34 -3.85 0.17
CA THR A 698 10.26 -4.19 1.24
C THR A 698 10.15 -5.66 1.71
N ARG A 699 11.25 -6.37 1.75
CA ARG A 699 11.44 -7.77 2.21
C ARG A 699 10.55 -8.80 1.51
N THR A 700 9.79 -8.39 0.51
CA THR A 700 8.88 -9.23 -0.28
C THR A 700 9.59 -10.43 -0.94
N PRO A 701 10.85 -10.33 -1.46
CA PRO A 701 11.51 -11.47 -2.08
C PRO A 701 11.63 -12.72 -1.19
N TRP A 702 11.53 -12.56 0.12
CA TRP A 702 11.57 -13.70 1.05
C TRP A 702 10.21 -14.35 1.25
N HIS A 703 9.15 -13.66 0.87
CA HIS A 703 7.76 -14.08 1.01
C HIS A 703 7.12 -14.43 -0.32
N LEU A 704 7.77 -14.10 -1.44
CA LEU A 704 7.31 -14.49 -2.77
C LEU A 704 7.25 -16.01 -2.91
N GLU A 705 6.28 -16.45 -3.67
CA GLU A 705 6.13 -17.85 -4.05
C GLU A 705 7.42 -18.35 -4.73
N GLY A 706 7.92 -19.50 -4.28
CA GLY A 706 9.22 -20.01 -4.68
C GLY A 706 10.39 -19.58 -3.79
N GLY A 707 10.20 -18.62 -2.89
CA GLY A 707 11.18 -18.24 -1.86
C GLY A 707 12.50 -17.72 -2.40
N LYS A 708 13.62 -18.21 -1.83
CA LYS A 708 14.98 -17.82 -2.22
C LYS A 708 15.23 -17.96 -3.72
N GLY A 709 15.73 -16.92 -4.36
CA GLY A 709 15.94 -16.85 -5.81
C GLY A 709 14.76 -16.23 -6.59
N THR A 710 13.67 -15.92 -5.94
CA THR A 710 12.58 -15.12 -6.50
C THR A 710 12.96 -13.64 -6.47
N THR A 711 12.54 -12.88 -7.49
CA THR A 711 12.88 -11.46 -7.62
C THR A 711 11.67 -10.56 -7.47
N SER A 712 11.89 -9.32 -7.01
CA SER A 712 10.88 -8.27 -7.02
C SER A 712 10.45 -7.93 -8.45
N LYS A 713 9.23 -7.41 -8.60
CA LYS A 713 8.62 -7.14 -9.90
C LYS A 713 8.01 -5.75 -9.94
N ALA A 714 8.16 -5.07 -11.09
CA ALA A 714 7.28 -3.97 -11.45
C ALA A 714 5.94 -4.55 -11.93
N VAL A 715 4.86 -3.89 -11.59
CA VAL A 715 3.49 -4.34 -11.89
C VAL A 715 2.69 -3.20 -12.50
N LYS A 716 2.06 -3.44 -13.66
CA LYS A 716 1.12 -2.51 -14.30
C LYS A 716 -0.27 -3.14 -14.28
N PHE A 717 -1.24 -2.39 -13.76
CA PHE A 717 -2.67 -2.75 -13.78
C PHE A 717 -3.39 -1.91 -14.83
N GLN A 718 -4.26 -2.54 -15.60
CA GLN A 718 -5.11 -1.89 -16.58
C GLN A 718 -6.55 -2.39 -16.44
N LEU A 719 -7.52 -1.51 -16.62
CA LEU A 719 -8.95 -1.85 -16.59
C LEU A 719 -9.53 -1.77 -17.96
N ARG A 720 -9.88 -2.92 -18.56
CA ARG A 720 -10.56 -3.01 -19.84
C ARG A 720 -12.09 -2.97 -19.68
N PRO A 721 -12.87 -2.63 -20.74
CA PRO A 721 -14.31 -2.49 -20.63
C PRO A 721 -15.05 -3.82 -20.34
N ASP A 722 -14.51 -4.94 -20.80
CA ASP A 722 -15.02 -6.29 -20.52
C ASP A 722 -13.89 -7.33 -20.54
N PRO A 723 -14.09 -8.55 -19.99
CA PRO A 723 -13.03 -9.56 -19.87
C PRO A 723 -12.44 -10.07 -21.19
N LEU A 724 -13.03 -9.77 -22.34
CA LEU A 724 -12.58 -10.19 -23.66
C LEU A 724 -12.19 -9.01 -24.56
N ALA A 725 -12.22 -7.78 -24.05
CA ALA A 725 -11.79 -6.61 -24.81
C ALA A 725 -10.30 -6.66 -25.13
N ASP A 726 -10.01 -6.44 -26.42
CA ASP A 726 -8.68 -6.24 -26.96
C ASP A 726 -8.37 -4.75 -27.13
#